data_3250d882341f460d004d8a0c43de57ee
#
_entry.id   3250d882341f460d004d8a0c43de57ee
#
_cell.length_a   1.000
_cell.length_b   1.000
_cell.length_c   1.000
_cell.angle_alpha   90.00
_cell.angle_beta   90.00
_cell.angle_gamma   90.00
#
_symmetry.space_group_name_H-M   'P 1'
#
loop_
_entity.id
_entity.type
_entity.pdbx_description
1 polymer ?
#
loop_
_entity_poly.entity_id
_entity_poly.type
_entity_poly.pdbx_seq_one_letter_code
_entity_poly.pdbx_strand_id
1 'polypeptide(L)'
;MLDRVNLSLLGRANAFTAPITVVNYDENRINNKQARTLVDAVASTDASVMAFGGESNTLTGLYFRGFQLDARQFSVNGLAGMYGTQGTADVHVGSAQLIKGASTAVTGMDPEGAVSGALNIETKKASDDGNRKVGLAWFSDSRVQTTADIGQRFGESKQFGIRANAKLRHGDTPRDGYKEDDKEFAFNADYRGEKLRVAFDSVYAKRKTHGGRARMQDIQNAAGKLFAAPDGKTNLLPAWNWQNTVGQTNMLTFEYDTDHSFQITGGIGYNKARYYGTLISPTICRNATTACTTANQYTTGTARLTDQYFRTLSMNLSARGEFYTGPVSHNWSTAFDRIIRQRATYRGTAAGRSTATIYPERGNLAGQLAAFKPDYPNRMESNANLDARIKVNSLALSDTLGFLDNTLRLTVGGRFQHVEYTDKKANETGKSHRISPMLMAAWLPSPDLVFYGNYMQDLEPADIKTDDDGNTTMAKPRVSRQFEFGVRKNWGDVVTTLSAFQIKRPGYWRGQTNANGRLTYGNNSDFAKYKAQGGAAGDEQGFERNRGVEFNVYGNLMNKTLHPSFGLMYMRSDLRKYPSSRDMLINGVQVASPRVIAKAGIEWDTPFAQGLTLNANVQYYGKSYQDSQKKYAFPSYTLVDIGARYTKKFGERNALTVSGAVENVFNKHYWQVQRGQYDRSFAVVGMPRTFWLKADYSF
;
A
#
# COMPACT_ATOMS: atom_id res chain seq x y z
N MET A 1 7.09 1.23 -23.57
CA MET A 1 7.61 1.59 -22.24
C MET A 1 7.53 3.08 -21.90
N LEU A 2 7.04 3.88 -22.80
CA LEU A 2 6.69 5.27 -22.51
C LEU A 2 5.20 5.34 -22.21
N ASP A 3 4.81 4.72 -21.10
CA ASP A 3 3.41 4.56 -20.74
C ASP A 3 2.78 5.89 -20.37
N ARG A 4 1.61 6.14 -20.88
CA ARG A 4 0.76 7.20 -20.36
C ARG A 4 0.25 6.79 -18.98
N VAL A 5 0.56 7.60 -18.00
CA VAL A 5 0.16 7.40 -16.60
C VAL A 5 -0.87 8.44 -16.21
N ASN A 6 -1.79 8.06 -15.35
CA ASN A 6 -2.74 8.98 -14.77
C ASN A 6 -2.12 9.68 -13.55
N LEU A 7 -1.86 10.96 -13.67
CA LEU A 7 -1.31 11.80 -12.61
C LEU A 7 -2.41 12.60 -11.87
N SER A 8 -3.63 12.06 -11.82
CA SER A 8 -4.77 12.70 -11.15
C SER A 8 -5.01 14.14 -11.64
N LEU A 9 -4.79 15.18 -10.80
CA LEU A 9 -4.96 16.58 -11.18
C LEU A 9 -4.23 16.96 -12.47
N LEU A 10 -3.01 16.47 -12.67
CA LEU A 10 -2.18 16.79 -13.86
C LEU A 10 -2.61 16.01 -15.11
N GLY A 11 -3.61 15.14 -15.01
CA GLY A 11 -4.13 14.38 -16.13
C GLY A 11 -3.25 13.21 -16.55
N ARG A 12 -3.45 12.74 -17.79
CA ARG A 12 -2.65 11.68 -18.37
C ARG A 12 -1.38 12.26 -18.99
N ALA A 13 -0.25 11.84 -18.49
CA ALA A 13 1.08 12.29 -18.92
C ALA A 13 1.96 11.11 -19.33
N ASN A 14 3.01 11.39 -20.08
CA ASN A 14 4.06 10.42 -20.34
C ASN A 14 4.95 10.30 -19.08
N ALA A 15 5.11 9.10 -18.55
CA ALA A 15 5.90 8.83 -17.35
C ALA A 15 7.36 9.30 -17.48
N PHE A 16 7.93 9.24 -18.68
CA PHE A 16 9.31 9.68 -18.94
C PHE A 16 9.48 11.18 -18.77
N THR A 17 8.51 11.99 -19.22
CA THR A 17 8.58 13.46 -19.18
C THR A 17 7.87 14.08 -17.96
N ALA A 18 7.26 13.26 -17.11
CA ALA A 18 6.56 13.76 -15.92
C ALA A 18 7.52 14.44 -14.93
N PRO A 19 7.14 15.56 -14.30
CA PRO A 19 7.99 16.27 -13.33
C PRO A 19 8.02 15.59 -11.94
N ILE A 20 7.51 14.39 -11.84
CA ILE A 20 7.49 13.53 -10.64
C ILE A 20 7.85 12.10 -11.02
N THR A 21 8.33 11.32 -10.05
CA THR A 21 8.57 9.91 -10.29
C THR A 21 7.26 9.12 -10.20
N VAL A 22 6.94 8.42 -11.27
CA VAL A 22 5.79 7.52 -11.37
C VAL A 22 6.19 6.21 -12.02
N VAL A 23 5.62 5.11 -11.54
CA VAL A 23 5.82 3.76 -12.09
C VAL A 23 4.47 3.17 -12.43
N ASN A 24 4.33 2.69 -13.67
CA ASN A 24 3.14 1.99 -14.13
C ASN A 24 3.36 0.47 -14.12
N TYR A 25 2.39 -0.24 -13.58
CA TYR A 25 2.30 -1.70 -13.58
C TYR A 25 1.06 -2.08 -14.38
N ASP A 26 1.23 -2.45 -15.64
CA ASP A 26 0.14 -2.95 -16.47
C ASP A 26 -0.29 -4.37 -16.09
N GLU A 27 -1.41 -4.83 -16.64
CA GLU A 27 -1.97 -6.16 -16.37
C GLU A 27 -0.98 -7.28 -16.66
N ASN A 28 -0.22 -7.18 -17.77
CA ASN A 28 0.77 -8.19 -18.15
C ASN A 28 1.93 -8.24 -17.15
N ARG A 29 2.44 -7.07 -16.75
CA ARG A 29 3.52 -6.98 -15.77
C ARG A 29 3.09 -7.56 -14.41
N ILE A 30 1.87 -7.28 -13.97
CA ILE A 30 1.31 -7.83 -12.73
C ILE A 30 1.15 -9.36 -12.85
N ASN A 31 0.56 -9.84 -13.95
CA ASN A 31 0.33 -11.26 -14.19
C ASN A 31 1.64 -12.05 -14.36
N ASN A 32 2.65 -11.47 -15.03
CA ASN A 32 3.94 -12.12 -15.26
C ASN A 32 4.75 -12.29 -13.97
N LYS A 33 4.60 -11.38 -13.01
CA LYS A 33 5.23 -11.53 -11.70
C LYS A 33 4.60 -12.64 -10.87
N GLN A 34 3.37 -13.04 -11.20
CA GLN A 34 2.61 -14.11 -10.55
C GLN A 34 2.58 -14.01 -9.02
N ALA A 35 2.68 -12.79 -8.55
CA ALA A 35 2.61 -12.49 -7.14
C ALA A 35 1.23 -12.85 -6.57
N ARG A 36 1.19 -13.14 -5.28
CA ARG A 36 -0.05 -13.51 -4.60
C ARG A 36 -1.04 -12.37 -4.50
N THR A 37 -0.53 -11.15 -4.47
CA THR A 37 -1.32 -9.92 -4.39
C THR A 37 -0.67 -8.80 -5.22
N LEU A 38 -1.45 -7.76 -5.56
CA LEU A 38 -0.92 -6.56 -6.19
C LEU A 38 0.22 -5.92 -5.36
N VAL A 39 0.08 -5.91 -4.03
CA VAL A 39 1.10 -5.35 -3.12
C VAL A 39 2.42 -6.10 -3.26
N ASP A 40 2.39 -7.43 -3.37
CA ASP A 40 3.59 -8.25 -3.58
C ASP A 40 4.21 -7.99 -4.96
N ALA A 41 3.39 -7.81 -6.00
CA ALA A 41 3.87 -7.51 -7.35
C ALA A 41 4.64 -6.18 -7.40
N VAL A 42 4.10 -5.12 -6.80
CA VAL A 42 4.76 -3.82 -6.71
C VAL A 42 6.02 -3.90 -5.84
N ALA A 43 5.92 -4.53 -4.68
CA ALA A 43 7.04 -4.63 -3.73
C ALA A 43 8.18 -5.51 -4.24
N SER A 44 7.95 -6.45 -5.13
CA SER A 44 9.03 -7.31 -5.66
C SER A 44 9.93 -6.62 -6.69
N THR A 45 9.48 -5.51 -7.27
CA THR A 45 10.16 -4.88 -8.41
C THR A 45 10.80 -3.53 -8.09
N ASP A 46 10.19 -2.73 -7.22
CA ASP A 46 10.66 -1.37 -6.90
C ASP A 46 11.49 -1.37 -5.61
N ALA A 47 12.74 -0.94 -5.69
CA ALA A 47 13.65 -0.89 -4.54
C ALA A 47 13.22 0.10 -3.45
N SER A 48 12.42 1.12 -3.78
CA SER A 48 11.90 2.07 -2.79
C SER A 48 10.68 1.54 -2.01
N VAL A 49 10.21 0.34 -2.34
CA VAL A 49 8.96 -0.24 -1.83
C VAL A 49 9.22 -1.53 -1.07
N MET A 50 8.56 -1.73 0.05
CA MET A 50 8.49 -2.98 0.78
C MET A 50 7.03 -3.28 1.11
N ALA A 51 6.60 -4.54 0.96
CA ALA A 51 5.27 -4.97 1.39
C ALA A 51 5.17 -5.08 2.91
N PHE A 52 4.02 -4.77 3.47
CA PHE A 52 3.69 -5.10 4.85
C PHE A 52 2.29 -5.71 4.96
N GLY A 53 2.02 -6.36 6.09
CA GLY A 53 0.75 -7.03 6.30
C GLY A 53 0.68 -8.34 5.53
N GLY A 54 -0.39 -8.50 4.76
CA GLY A 54 -0.63 -9.70 3.97
C GLY A 54 -1.33 -10.79 4.76
N GLU A 55 -0.69 -11.93 4.90
CA GLU A 55 -1.25 -13.09 5.57
C GLU A 55 -1.61 -12.80 7.04
N SER A 56 -2.83 -13.00 7.45
CA SER A 56 -3.32 -12.84 8.82
C SER A 56 -3.13 -11.46 9.47
N ASN A 57 -3.10 -10.40 8.72
CA ASN A 57 -3.03 -9.05 9.27
C ASN A 57 -4.26 -8.23 8.88
N THR A 58 -4.67 -7.32 9.79
CA THR A 58 -5.78 -6.40 9.57
C THR A 58 -5.53 -5.38 8.49
N LEU A 59 -4.26 -5.07 8.24
CA LEU A 59 -3.81 -4.04 7.32
C LEU A 59 -2.79 -4.63 6.36
N THR A 60 -2.96 -4.34 5.09
CA THR A 60 -2.01 -4.65 4.04
C THR A 60 -1.68 -3.39 3.29
N GLY A 61 -0.46 -3.24 2.84
CA GLY A 61 -0.01 -2.09 2.09
C GLY A 61 1.47 -2.12 1.82
N LEU A 62 2.01 -0.95 1.58
CA LEU A 62 3.40 -0.73 1.19
C LEU A 62 4.10 0.18 2.20
N TYR A 63 5.36 -0.10 2.50
CA TYR A 63 6.29 0.94 2.93
C TYR A 63 6.94 1.52 1.69
N PHE A 64 6.89 2.81 1.60
CA PHE A 64 7.39 3.53 0.48
C PHE A 64 8.31 4.65 0.95
N ARG A 65 9.58 4.64 0.51
CA ARG A 65 10.61 5.55 1.05
C ARG A 65 10.61 5.62 2.59
N GLY A 66 10.31 4.46 3.25
CA GLY A 66 10.24 4.33 4.70
C GLY A 66 8.93 4.75 5.36
N PHE A 67 7.98 5.33 4.66
CA PHE A 67 6.65 5.65 5.19
C PHE A 67 5.60 4.63 4.75
N GLN A 68 4.58 4.46 5.58
CA GLN A 68 3.51 3.50 5.34
C GLN A 68 2.46 4.10 4.40
N LEU A 69 2.06 3.33 3.40
CA LEU A 69 0.90 3.52 2.55
C LEU A 69 -0.02 2.31 2.70
N ASP A 70 -1.10 2.49 3.42
CA ASP A 70 -2.08 1.45 3.72
C ASP A 70 -3.00 1.21 2.52
N ALA A 71 -3.46 -0.02 2.32
CA ALA A 71 -4.39 -0.34 1.22
C ALA A 71 -5.70 0.47 1.26
N ARG A 72 -6.13 0.92 2.44
CA ARG A 72 -7.29 1.82 2.58
C ARG A 72 -7.09 3.19 1.92
N GLN A 73 -5.83 3.54 1.64
CA GLN A 73 -5.42 4.81 1.03
C GLN A 73 -5.27 4.68 -0.49
N PHE A 74 -5.36 3.47 -1.04
CA PHE A 74 -5.29 3.28 -2.49
C PHE A 74 -6.53 3.85 -3.17
N SER A 75 -6.31 4.50 -4.30
CA SER A 75 -7.37 4.99 -5.18
C SER A 75 -7.71 3.92 -6.22
N VAL A 76 -8.96 3.91 -6.67
CA VAL A 76 -9.40 3.12 -7.83
C VAL A 76 -10.10 4.05 -8.79
N ASN A 77 -9.68 4.06 -10.04
CA ASN A 77 -10.17 4.97 -11.09
C ASN A 77 -10.16 6.45 -10.67
N GLY A 78 -9.13 6.86 -9.89
CA GLY A 78 -8.99 8.22 -9.37
C GLY A 78 -9.85 8.54 -8.14
N LEU A 79 -10.67 7.62 -7.66
CA LEU A 79 -11.49 7.79 -6.46
C LEU A 79 -10.77 7.26 -5.22
N ALA A 80 -10.47 8.13 -4.27
CA ALA A 80 -9.71 7.78 -3.07
C ALA A 80 -10.49 6.84 -2.15
N GLY A 81 -9.78 5.88 -1.54
CA GLY A 81 -10.34 4.97 -0.55
C GLY A 81 -11.32 3.93 -1.10
N MET A 82 -11.26 3.63 -2.40
CA MET A 82 -12.13 2.65 -3.05
C MET A 82 -11.55 1.22 -3.05
N TYR A 83 -10.35 1.03 -2.57
CA TYR A 83 -9.75 -0.29 -2.41
C TYR A 83 -10.06 -0.88 -1.02
N GLY A 84 -10.11 -2.23 -0.92
CA GLY A 84 -10.44 -2.89 0.33
C GLY A 84 -9.34 -2.79 1.40
N THR A 85 -9.71 -2.87 2.67
CA THR A 85 -8.78 -2.69 3.81
C THR A 85 -7.62 -3.69 3.85
N GLN A 86 -7.80 -4.89 3.31
CA GLN A 86 -6.76 -5.93 3.32
C GLN A 86 -5.84 -5.91 2.11
N GLY A 87 -6.21 -5.20 1.04
CA GLY A 87 -5.35 -5.03 -0.12
C GLY A 87 -4.97 -6.32 -0.85
N THR A 88 -5.82 -7.33 -0.78
CA THR A 88 -5.56 -8.64 -1.42
C THR A 88 -6.32 -8.83 -2.72
N ALA A 89 -7.35 -8.05 -2.97
CA ALA A 89 -8.16 -8.15 -4.18
C ALA A 89 -7.40 -7.61 -5.38
N ASP A 90 -7.16 -8.45 -6.38
CA ASP A 90 -6.41 -8.07 -7.58
C ASP A 90 -7.14 -8.42 -8.90
N VAL A 91 -8.24 -9.16 -8.83
CA VAL A 91 -8.98 -9.65 -10.00
C VAL A 91 -9.46 -8.53 -10.93
N HIS A 92 -9.74 -7.35 -10.37
CA HIS A 92 -10.21 -6.16 -11.09
C HIS A 92 -9.11 -5.28 -11.63
N VAL A 93 -7.85 -5.55 -11.29
CA VAL A 93 -6.72 -4.66 -11.59
C VAL A 93 -6.30 -4.76 -13.05
N GLY A 94 -6.53 -3.72 -13.83
CA GLY A 94 -6.02 -3.56 -15.19
C GLY A 94 -4.64 -2.92 -15.21
N SER A 95 -4.42 -1.90 -14.38
CA SER A 95 -3.11 -1.32 -14.14
C SER A 95 -3.03 -0.70 -12.73
N ALA A 96 -1.81 -0.51 -12.26
CA ALA A 96 -1.55 0.18 -11.00
C ALA A 96 -0.44 1.22 -11.21
N GLN A 97 -0.69 2.46 -10.78
CA GLN A 97 0.24 3.58 -10.92
C GLN A 97 0.71 4.01 -9.54
N LEU A 98 2.01 3.86 -9.30
CA LEU A 98 2.65 4.31 -8.08
C LEU A 98 3.25 5.69 -8.30
N ILE A 99 2.65 6.72 -7.72
CA ILE A 99 3.15 8.10 -7.72
C ILE A 99 4.03 8.26 -6.49
N LYS A 100 5.30 8.60 -6.71
CA LYS A 100 6.31 8.69 -5.65
C LYS A 100 6.35 10.08 -5.04
N GLY A 101 6.26 10.12 -3.71
CA GLY A 101 6.43 11.33 -2.92
C GLY A 101 5.17 11.95 -2.35
N ALA A 102 5.35 12.98 -1.53
CA ALA A 102 4.26 13.73 -0.91
C ALA A 102 3.36 14.36 -1.97
N SER A 103 2.22 13.75 -2.27
CA SER A 103 1.46 14.00 -3.49
C SER A 103 0.05 14.56 -3.28
N THR A 104 -0.32 14.96 -2.06
CA THR A 104 -1.69 15.43 -1.75
C THR A 104 -2.16 16.57 -2.67
N ALA A 105 -1.29 17.50 -3.03
CA ALA A 105 -1.65 18.57 -3.96
C ALA A 105 -2.11 18.04 -5.33
N VAL A 106 -1.50 16.93 -5.78
CA VAL A 106 -1.79 16.29 -7.07
C VAL A 106 -2.94 15.29 -6.94
N THR A 107 -2.85 14.34 -6.01
CA THR A 107 -3.74 13.17 -5.93
C THR A 107 -4.97 13.36 -5.04
N GLY A 108 -5.03 14.47 -4.30
CA GLY A 108 -6.03 14.67 -3.26
C GLY A 108 -5.60 14.06 -1.92
N MET A 109 -6.28 14.46 -0.86
CA MET A 109 -6.01 13.97 0.48
C MET A 109 -6.83 12.72 0.75
N ASP A 110 -6.17 11.61 1.05
CA ASP A 110 -6.83 10.47 1.68
C ASP A 110 -7.19 10.81 3.13
N PRO A 111 -8.33 10.33 3.67
CA PRO A 111 -8.72 10.56 5.07
C PRO A 111 -7.70 10.08 6.12
N GLU A 112 -6.74 9.27 5.74
CA GLU A 112 -5.69 8.76 6.64
C GLU A 112 -4.32 9.41 6.36
N GLY A 113 -4.21 10.20 5.28
CA GLY A 113 -2.97 10.82 4.81
C GLY A 113 -1.99 9.83 4.19
N ALA A 114 -1.19 10.27 3.23
CA ALA A 114 -0.20 9.41 2.54
C ALA A 114 1.10 10.18 2.30
N VAL A 115 2.02 10.10 3.24
CA VAL A 115 3.24 10.94 3.28
C VAL A 115 4.22 10.66 2.14
N SER A 116 4.25 9.43 1.63
CA SER A 116 5.32 8.99 0.73
C SER A 116 4.91 8.73 -0.71
N GLY A 117 3.62 8.78 -0.99
CA GLY A 117 3.12 8.50 -2.33
C GLY A 117 1.67 8.09 -2.37
N ALA A 118 1.19 7.81 -3.57
CA ALA A 118 -0.15 7.32 -3.84
C ALA A 118 -0.08 6.11 -4.79
N LEU A 119 -0.98 5.15 -4.59
CA LEU A 119 -1.22 4.06 -5.53
C LEU A 119 -2.62 4.20 -6.09
N ASN A 120 -2.71 4.42 -7.40
CA ASN A 120 -3.97 4.42 -8.13
C ASN A 120 -4.10 3.15 -8.96
N ILE A 121 -5.26 2.54 -8.94
CA ILE A 121 -5.59 1.33 -9.68
C ILE A 121 -6.60 1.71 -10.77
N GLU A 122 -6.36 1.30 -12.00
CA GLU A 122 -7.36 1.35 -13.07
C GLU A 122 -7.97 -0.04 -13.25
N THR A 123 -9.28 -0.10 -13.31
CA THR A 123 -10.01 -1.37 -13.45
C THR A 123 -9.94 -1.92 -14.84
N LYS A 124 -10.05 -3.24 -14.95
CA LYS A 124 -10.13 -3.95 -16.24
C LYS A 124 -11.38 -3.56 -17.00
N LYS A 125 -11.23 -3.29 -18.30
CA LYS A 125 -12.33 -3.07 -19.25
C LYS A 125 -12.27 -4.09 -20.38
N ALA A 126 -13.41 -4.33 -21.04
CA ALA A 126 -13.46 -5.22 -22.19
C ALA A 126 -12.54 -4.73 -23.32
N SER A 127 -11.72 -5.62 -23.88
CA SER A 127 -10.90 -5.34 -25.06
C SER A 127 -11.74 -5.44 -26.35
N ASP A 128 -11.24 -4.83 -27.42
CA ASP A 128 -11.93 -4.83 -28.71
C ASP A 128 -12.04 -6.23 -29.33
N ASP A 129 -11.07 -7.10 -29.02
CA ASP A 129 -11.04 -8.50 -29.49
C ASP A 129 -11.77 -9.46 -28.55
N GLY A 130 -12.30 -8.92 -27.43
CA GLY A 130 -12.88 -9.70 -26.34
C GLY A 130 -11.83 -10.25 -25.39
N ASN A 131 -12.28 -10.68 -24.23
CA ASN A 131 -11.48 -11.31 -23.19
C ASN A 131 -12.11 -12.66 -22.87
N ARG A 132 -11.39 -13.74 -23.03
CA ARG A 132 -11.86 -15.10 -22.73
C ARG A 132 -10.69 -15.89 -22.19
N LYS A 133 -10.59 -15.96 -20.86
CA LYS A 133 -9.48 -16.62 -20.20
C LYS A 133 -9.98 -17.34 -18.96
N VAL A 134 -9.55 -18.58 -18.80
CA VAL A 134 -9.72 -19.35 -17.56
C VAL A 134 -8.37 -19.83 -17.07
N GLY A 135 -8.21 -19.92 -15.77
CA GLY A 135 -6.94 -20.31 -15.17
C GLY A 135 -7.12 -21.23 -13.98
N LEU A 136 -6.16 -22.13 -13.83
CA LEU A 136 -6.01 -23.01 -12.67
C LEU A 136 -4.58 -22.85 -12.13
N ALA A 137 -4.44 -22.65 -10.83
CA ALA A 137 -3.14 -22.58 -10.19
C ALA A 137 -3.11 -23.44 -8.92
N TRP A 138 -1.94 -23.99 -8.66
CA TRP A 138 -1.58 -24.65 -7.41
C TRP A 138 -0.42 -23.92 -6.77
N PHE A 139 -0.49 -23.74 -5.47
CA PHE A 139 0.58 -23.18 -4.64
C PHE A 139 0.88 -24.19 -3.53
N SER A 140 2.14 -24.37 -3.17
CA SER A 140 2.45 -25.22 -2.03
C SER A 140 1.82 -24.59 -0.75
N ASP A 141 1.21 -25.34 0.13
CA ASP A 141 1.16 -26.78 0.30
C ASP A 141 0.04 -27.45 -0.54
N SER A 142 -1.24 -27.16 -0.25
CA SER A 142 -2.42 -27.70 -0.94
C SER A 142 -3.34 -26.61 -1.50
N ARG A 143 -2.86 -25.38 -1.63
CA ARG A 143 -3.67 -24.24 -2.03
C ARG A 143 -3.91 -24.21 -3.53
N VAL A 144 -5.17 -24.25 -3.92
CA VAL A 144 -5.64 -24.20 -5.30
C VAL A 144 -6.35 -22.90 -5.59
N GLN A 145 -6.18 -22.37 -6.78
CA GLN A 145 -6.85 -21.16 -7.27
C GLN A 145 -7.44 -21.40 -8.65
N THR A 146 -8.68 -20.96 -8.84
CA THR A 146 -9.31 -20.86 -10.17
C THR A 146 -9.58 -19.40 -10.50
N THR A 147 -9.45 -19.05 -11.76
CA THR A 147 -9.72 -17.70 -12.28
C THR A 147 -10.53 -17.77 -13.56
N ALA A 148 -11.38 -16.76 -13.77
CA ALA A 148 -12.08 -16.55 -15.03
C ALA A 148 -12.06 -15.04 -15.38
N ASP A 149 -11.87 -14.73 -16.64
CA ASP A 149 -11.86 -13.37 -17.18
C ASP A 149 -12.57 -13.38 -18.52
N ILE A 150 -13.78 -12.83 -18.55
CA ILE A 150 -14.67 -12.87 -19.71
C ILE A 150 -15.16 -11.45 -19.98
N GLY A 151 -14.97 -11.00 -21.21
CA GLY A 151 -15.41 -9.67 -21.63
C GLY A 151 -15.66 -9.61 -23.13
N GLN A 152 -16.58 -8.75 -23.53
CA GLN A 152 -16.94 -8.53 -24.90
C GLN A 152 -17.38 -7.08 -25.12
N ARG A 153 -17.09 -6.56 -26.31
CA ARG A 153 -17.62 -5.26 -26.77
C ARG A 153 -18.69 -5.46 -27.83
N PHE A 154 -19.68 -4.57 -27.84
CA PHE A 154 -20.86 -4.60 -28.69
C PHE A 154 -21.06 -3.24 -29.38
N GLY A 155 -21.92 -3.24 -30.42
CA GLY A 155 -22.21 -2.09 -31.26
C GLY A 155 -21.28 -1.99 -32.48
N GLU A 156 -21.66 -1.22 -33.49
CA GLU A 156 -20.91 -1.11 -34.75
C GLU A 156 -19.48 -0.61 -34.54
N SER A 157 -19.29 0.37 -33.66
CA SER A 157 -17.98 0.90 -33.25
C SER A 157 -17.46 0.32 -31.93
N LYS A 158 -17.99 -0.83 -31.49
CA LYS A 158 -17.63 -1.50 -30.24
C LYS A 158 -17.73 -0.55 -29.02
N GLN A 159 -18.74 0.33 -29.03
CA GLN A 159 -18.89 1.37 -28.02
C GLN A 159 -19.31 0.84 -26.64
N PHE A 160 -20.06 -0.26 -26.58
CA PHE A 160 -20.48 -0.87 -25.31
C PHE A 160 -19.54 -2.02 -24.94
N GLY A 161 -19.03 -2.01 -23.71
CA GLY A 161 -18.18 -3.06 -23.17
C GLY A 161 -18.76 -3.67 -21.89
N ILE A 162 -18.63 -4.98 -21.74
CA ILE A 162 -18.93 -5.70 -20.50
C ILE A 162 -17.77 -6.65 -20.22
N ARG A 163 -17.25 -6.65 -18.98
CA ARG A 163 -16.21 -7.58 -18.53
C ARG A 163 -16.50 -8.07 -17.11
N ALA A 164 -16.39 -9.37 -16.92
CA ALA A 164 -16.53 -10.02 -15.61
C ALA A 164 -15.27 -10.81 -15.29
N ASN A 165 -14.83 -10.72 -14.05
CA ASN A 165 -13.67 -11.42 -13.54
C ASN A 165 -14.03 -12.15 -12.24
N ALA A 166 -13.49 -13.35 -12.05
CA ALA A 166 -13.67 -14.13 -10.85
C ALA A 166 -12.36 -14.79 -10.43
N LYS A 167 -12.11 -14.87 -9.13
CA LYS A 167 -11.01 -15.63 -8.53
C LYS A 167 -11.52 -16.35 -7.28
N LEU A 168 -11.27 -17.64 -7.21
CA LEU A 168 -11.53 -18.47 -6.04
C LEU A 168 -10.23 -19.15 -5.65
N ARG A 169 -9.84 -19.03 -4.38
CA ARG A 169 -8.63 -19.63 -3.83
C ARG A 169 -8.95 -20.33 -2.53
N HIS A 170 -8.47 -21.55 -2.36
CA HIS A 170 -8.71 -22.36 -1.16
C HIS A 170 -7.52 -23.27 -0.87
N GLY A 171 -7.23 -23.48 0.39
CA GLY A 171 -6.29 -24.51 0.86
C GLY A 171 -5.25 -24.04 1.86
N ASP A 172 -4.36 -24.95 2.17
CA ASP A 172 -3.24 -24.73 3.10
C ASP A 172 -2.10 -24.00 2.40
N THR A 173 -1.52 -23.02 3.08
CA THR A 173 -0.32 -22.32 2.63
C THR A 173 0.93 -23.11 3.04
N PRO A 174 2.13 -22.77 2.50
CA PRO A 174 3.36 -23.42 2.93
C PRO A 174 3.74 -23.16 4.40
N ARG A 175 2.93 -22.43 5.15
CA ARG A 175 3.11 -22.20 6.59
C ARG A 175 2.21 -23.15 7.38
N ASP A 176 2.79 -23.90 8.31
CA ASP A 176 2.08 -24.91 9.09
C ASP A 176 0.81 -24.37 9.76
N GLY A 177 -0.32 -25.06 9.55
CA GLY A 177 -1.61 -24.67 10.14
C GLY A 177 -2.18 -23.33 9.69
N TYR A 178 -1.70 -22.79 8.55
CA TYR A 178 -2.28 -21.60 7.97
C TYR A 178 -3.08 -21.93 6.71
N LYS A 179 -4.39 -21.68 6.78
CA LYS A 179 -5.35 -21.88 5.69
C LYS A 179 -5.92 -20.57 5.19
N GLU A 180 -6.22 -20.52 3.90
CA GLU A 180 -6.76 -19.36 3.22
C GLU A 180 -7.93 -19.73 2.31
N ASP A 181 -9.01 -18.94 2.39
CA ASP A 181 -10.14 -18.93 1.47
C ASP A 181 -10.35 -17.53 0.93
N ASP A 182 -10.18 -17.34 -0.37
CA ASP A 182 -10.44 -16.08 -1.06
C ASP A 182 -11.53 -16.24 -2.12
N LYS A 183 -12.42 -15.25 -2.17
CA LYS A 183 -13.44 -15.11 -3.22
C LYS A 183 -13.43 -13.68 -3.70
N GLU A 184 -13.15 -13.50 -4.98
CA GLU A 184 -13.13 -12.18 -5.61
C GLU A 184 -13.96 -12.20 -6.88
N PHE A 185 -14.77 -11.17 -7.04
CA PHE A 185 -15.58 -10.95 -8.24
C PHE A 185 -15.47 -9.48 -8.63
N ALA A 186 -15.31 -9.23 -9.91
CA ALA A 186 -15.34 -7.88 -10.47
C ALA A 186 -16.22 -7.86 -11.72
N PHE A 187 -16.96 -6.78 -11.86
CA PHE A 187 -17.80 -6.53 -13.01
C PHE A 187 -17.56 -5.10 -13.48
N ASN A 188 -17.38 -4.94 -14.79
CA ASN A 188 -17.31 -3.65 -15.45
C ASN A 188 -18.33 -3.61 -16.60
N ALA A 189 -19.03 -2.49 -16.71
CA ALA A 189 -19.82 -2.13 -17.89
C ALA A 189 -19.43 -0.73 -18.31
N ASP A 190 -19.04 -0.55 -19.57
CA ASP A 190 -18.59 0.74 -20.06
C ASP A 190 -19.19 1.12 -21.43
N TYR A 191 -19.36 2.42 -21.60
CA TYR A 191 -19.68 3.06 -22.89
C TYR A 191 -18.50 3.91 -23.34
N ARG A 192 -18.07 3.77 -24.58
CA ARG A 192 -16.99 4.50 -25.23
C ARG A 192 -17.50 5.14 -26.51
N GLY A 193 -18.01 6.35 -26.41
CA GLY A 193 -18.39 7.18 -27.56
C GLY A 193 -17.25 8.09 -28.02
N GLU A 194 -17.49 8.91 -29.00
CA GLU A 194 -16.50 9.87 -29.52
C GLU A 194 -16.08 10.90 -28.46
N LYS A 195 -17.07 11.51 -27.79
CA LYS A 195 -16.84 12.55 -26.77
C LYS A 195 -17.08 12.07 -25.35
N LEU A 196 -17.98 11.12 -25.15
CA LEU A 196 -18.39 10.66 -23.83
C LEU A 196 -17.94 9.22 -23.59
N ARG A 197 -17.27 9.01 -22.47
CA ARG A 197 -16.95 7.70 -21.91
C ARG A 197 -17.55 7.59 -20.52
N VAL A 198 -18.24 6.50 -20.24
CA VAL A 198 -18.84 6.22 -18.94
C VAL A 198 -18.49 4.78 -18.56
N ALA A 199 -18.15 4.57 -17.29
CA ALA A 199 -17.88 3.23 -16.79
C ALA A 199 -18.52 3.02 -15.42
N PHE A 200 -19.16 1.87 -15.26
CA PHE A 200 -19.60 1.35 -13.98
C PHE A 200 -18.73 0.15 -13.60
N ASP A 201 -18.21 0.17 -12.38
CA ASP A 201 -17.38 -0.88 -11.81
C ASP A 201 -17.96 -1.37 -10.49
N SER A 202 -18.03 -2.69 -10.31
CA SER A 202 -18.41 -3.32 -9.06
C SER A 202 -17.40 -4.39 -8.68
N VAL A 203 -16.85 -4.31 -7.47
CA VAL A 203 -15.84 -5.24 -6.96
C VAL A 203 -16.29 -5.80 -5.63
N TYR A 204 -16.29 -7.11 -5.51
CA TYR A 204 -16.52 -7.84 -4.27
C TYR A 204 -15.31 -8.71 -3.94
N ALA A 205 -14.82 -8.63 -2.71
CA ALA A 205 -13.76 -9.48 -2.23
C ALA A 205 -14.06 -9.97 -0.82
N LYS A 206 -13.89 -11.27 -0.59
CA LYS A 206 -13.98 -11.89 0.73
C LYS A 206 -12.78 -12.80 0.93
N ARG A 207 -12.08 -12.61 2.05
CA ARG A 207 -10.97 -13.46 2.45
C ARG A 207 -11.20 -13.96 3.86
N LYS A 208 -11.01 -15.26 4.05
CA LYS A 208 -11.03 -15.91 5.34
C LYS A 208 -9.70 -16.62 5.57
N THR A 209 -9.10 -16.43 6.74
CA THR A 209 -7.86 -17.10 7.12
C THR A 209 -8.00 -17.78 8.47
N HIS A 210 -7.29 -18.89 8.63
CA HIS A 210 -7.10 -19.60 9.91
C HIS A 210 -5.60 -19.74 10.15
N GLY A 211 -5.15 -19.53 11.40
CA GLY A 211 -3.74 -19.41 11.68
C GLY A 211 -3.14 -18.13 11.13
N GLY A 212 -1.98 -18.20 10.56
CA GLY A 212 -1.36 -17.11 9.82
C GLY A 212 -0.06 -16.59 10.42
N ARG A 213 0.35 -15.41 9.97
CA ARG A 213 1.67 -14.84 10.26
C ARG A 213 1.60 -13.84 11.40
N ALA A 214 2.18 -14.19 12.55
CA ALA A 214 2.21 -13.34 13.73
C ALA A 214 3.12 -12.12 13.53
N ARG A 215 2.69 -10.99 14.06
CA ARG A 215 3.55 -9.82 14.31
C ARG A 215 4.03 -9.85 15.75
N MET A 216 5.31 -10.01 15.94
CA MET A 216 5.93 -10.09 17.27
C MET A 216 6.64 -8.79 17.65
N GLN A 217 6.44 -8.36 18.87
CA GLN A 217 7.28 -7.34 19.51
C GLN A 217 8.33 -7.99 20.38
N ASP A 218 9.44 -7.26 20.63
CA ASP A 218 10.43 -7.61 21.64
C ASP A 218 10.96 -9.07 21.51
N ILE A 219 11.47 -9.42 20.32
CA ILE A 219 12.03 -10.74 20.04
C ILE A 219 13.46 -10.94 20.57
N GLN A 220 13.78 -10.33 21.72
CA GLN A 220 15.05 -10.56 22.41
C GLN A 220 14.88 -11.66 23.46
N ASN A 221 15.94 -12.45 23.64
CA ASN A 221 16.03 -13.37 24.76
C ASN A 221 16.32 -12.64 26.09
N ALA A 222 16.40 -13.38 27.21
CA ALA A 222 16.71 -12.84 28.50
C ALA A 222 18.07 -12.09 28.55
N ALA A 223 19.05 -12.53 27.74
CA ALA A 223 20.35 -11.86 27.62
C ALA A 223 20.31 -10.63 26.68
N GLY A 224 19.15 -10.26 26.15
CA GLY A 224 18.99 -9.10 25.28
C GLY A 224 19.46 -9.31 23.83
N LYS A 225 19.71 -10.55 23.39
CA LYS A 225 20.08 -10.88 22.02
C LYS A 225 18.82 -11.20 21.19
N LEU A 226 18.74 -10.71 19.94
CA LEU A 226 17.66 -11.07 19.03
C LEU A 226 17.68 -12.57 18.73
N PHE A 227 16.50 -13.21 18.75
CA PHE A 227 16.36 -14.55 18.25
C PHE A 227 16.64 -14.62 16.74
N ALA A 228 17.29 -15.69 16.31
CA ALA A 228 17.38 -16.01 14.89
C ALA A 228 15.98 -16.21 14.29
N ALA A 229 15.82 -15.93 13.01
CA ALA A 229 14.56 -16.20 12.34
C ALA A 229 14.36 -17.71 12.24
N PRO A 230 13.19 -18.23 12.64
CA PRO A 230 12.86 -19.63 12.47
C PRO A 230 12.62 -19.97 11.00
N ASP A 231 12.45 -21.26 10.69
CA ASP A 231 11.97 -21.71 9.38
C ASP A 231 10.68 -20.98 9.03
N GLY A 232 10.58 -20.57 7.78
CA GLY A 232 9.39 -19.88 7.26
C GLY A 232 8.09 -20.68 7.38
N LYS A 233 8.16 -22.01 7.50
CA LYS A 233 7.01 -22.86 7.80
C LYS A 233 6.46 -22.67 9.20
N THR A 234 7.25 -22.13 10.11
CA THR A 234 6.85 -21.94 11.52
C THR A 234 5.67 -20.99 11.63
N ASN A 235 4.57 -21.48 12.18
CA ASN A 235 3.40 -20.66 12.50
C ASN A 235 3.40 -20.30 13.99
N LEU A 236 3.52 -19.02 14.28
CA LEU A 236 3.49 -18.49 15.65
C LEU A 236 2.08 -18.11 16.12
N LEU A 237 1.06 -18.33 15.28
CA LEU A 237 -0.33 -18.18 15.66
C LEU A 237 -1.00 -19.55 15.82
N PRO A 238 -1.90 -19.69 16.82
CA PRO A 238 -2.66 -20.92 16.98
C PRO A 238 -3.61 -21.15 15.80
N ALA A 239 -3.88 -22.43 15.50
CA ALA A 239 -4.76 -22.81 14.39
C ALA A 239 -6.19 -22.27 14.53
N TRP A 240 -6.65 -21.99 15.74
CA TRP A 240 -7.95 -21.40 16.01
C TRP A 240 -8.01 -19.89 15.74
N ASN A 241 -6.87 -19.22 15.58
CA ASN A 241 -6.88 -17.80 15.18
C ASN A 241 -7.48 -17.68 13.77
N TRP A 242 -8.43 -16.80 13.62
CA TRP A 242 -9.11 -16.61 12.36
C TRP A 242 -9.39 -15.14 12.08
N GLN A 243 -9.46 -14.82 10.82
CA GLN A 243 -9.74 -13.47 10.35
C GLN A 243 -10.61 -13.54 9.10
N ASN A 244 -11.59 -12.66 9.00
CA ASN A 244 -12.37 -12.45 7.82
C ASN A 244 -12.30 -11.00 7.40
N THR A 245 -12.12 -10.79 6.11
CA THR A 245 -12.27 -9.49 5.48
C THR A 245 -13.30 -9.58 4.37
N VAL A 246 -14.15 -8.58 4.29
CA VAL A 246 -15.14 -8.46 3.22
C VAL A 246 -15.10 -7.03 2.74
N GLY A 247 -15.01 -6.84 1.44
CA GLY A 247 -15.06 -5.54 0.78
C GLY A 247 -16.01 -5.55 -0.40
N GLN A 248 -16.77 -4.49 -0.55
CA GLN A 248 -17.59 -4.24 -1.73
C GLN A 248 -17.42 -2.78 -2.14
N THR A 249 -17.11 -2.58 -3.40
CA THR A 249 -16.93 -1.26 -4.01
C THR A 249 -17.80 -1.16 -5.25
N ASN A 250 -18.52 -0.05 -5.39
CA ASN A 250 -19.26 0.29 -6.59
C ASN A 250 -18.86 1.71 -7.00
N MET A 251 -18.58 1.90 -8.28
CA MET A 251 -18.11 3.18 -8.82
C MET A 251 -18.79 3.46 -10.15
N LEU A 252 -19.07 4.73 -10.38
CA LEU A 252 -19.48 5.27 -11.67
C LEU A 252 -18.53 6.40 -12.01
N THR A 253 -17.89 6.32 -13.17
CA THR A 253 -16.94 7.33 -13.66
C THR A 253 -17.31 7.76 -15.05
N PHE A 254 -17.00 9.01 -15.39
CA PHE A 254 -17.20 9.53 -16.74
C PHE A 254 -16.04 10.43 -17.17
N GLU A 255 -15.86 10.53 -18.47
CA GLU A 255 -14.94 11.42 -19.15
C GLU A 255 -15.67 12.02 -20.35
N TYR A 256 -15.64 13.34 -20.49
CA TYR A 256 -16.29 14.08 -21.56
C TYR A 256 -15.31 15.03 -22.22
N ASP A 257 -15.03 14.80 -23.50
CA ASP A 257 -14.20 15.66 -24.34
C ASP A 257 -15.10 16.72 -24.97
N THR A 258 -14.86 18.00 -24.63
CA THR A 258 -15.66 19.11 -25.19
C THR A 258 -15.16 19.51 -26.58
N ASP A 259 -15.97 20.31 -27.32
CA ASP A 259 -15.57 20.90 -28.59
C ASP A 259 -14.53 22.04 -28.43
N HIS A 260 -14.17 22.41 -27.20
CA HIS A 260 -13.40 23.61 -26.87
C HIS A 260 -12.03 23.31 -26.27
N SER A 261 -11.37 22.24 -26.67
CA SER A 261 -10.02 21.86 -26.22
C SER A 261 -9.90 21.64 -24.70
N PHE A 262 -10.98 21.31 -24.00
CA PHE A 262 -10.94 20.91 -22.62
C PHE A 262 -11.77 19.65 -22.35
N GLN A 263 -11.38 18.93 -21.34
CA GLN A 263 -11.97 17.68 -20.92
C GLN A 263 -12.55 17.82 -19.51
N ILE A 264 -13.72 17.26 -19.29
CA ILE A 264 -14.33 17.13 -17.97
C ILE A 264 -14.31 15.66 -17.58
N THR A 265 -13.81 15.35 -16.38
CA THR A 265 -13.86 14.00 -15.83
C THR A 265 -14.48 14.01 -14.45
N GLY A 266 -15.14 12.93 -14.08
CA GLY A 266 -15.70 12.85 -12.75
C GLY A 266 -16.09 11.44 -12.37
N GLY A 267 -16.41 11.27 -11.11
CA GLY A 267 -16.85 10.00 -10.60
C GLY A 267 -17.42 10.06 -9.20
N ILE A 268 -18.16 9.03 -8.89
CA ILE A 268 -18.69 8.74 -7.56
C ILE A 268 -18.44 7.27 -7.24
N GLY A 269 -17.97 6.99 -6.03
CA GLY A 269 -17.74 5.65 -5.56
C GLY A 269 -18.19 5.45 -4.12
N TYR A 270 -18.66 4.26 -3.83
CA TYR A 270 -19.00 3.83 -2.49
C TYR A 270 -18.31 2.51 -2.17
N ASN A 271 -17.53 2.52 -1.11
CA ASN A 271 -16.83 1.35 -0.57
C ASN A 271 -17.40 1.00 0.81
N LYS A 272 -17.66 -0.29 1.00
CA LYS A 272 -18.01 -0.90 2.28
C LYS A 272 -16.99 -2.00 2.57
N ALA A 273 -16.22 -1.84 3.63
CA ALA A 273 -15.22 -2.82 4.02
C ALA A 273 -15.35 -3.19 5.49
N ARG A 274 -15.27 -4.48 5.80
CA ARG A 274 -15.32 -5.04 7.15
C ARG A 274 -14.16 -5.98 7.37
N TYR A 275 -13.53 -5.84 8.51
CA TYR A 275 -12.59 -6.78 9.07
C TYR A 275 -13.10 -7.28 10.42
N TYR A 276 -13.16 -8.58 10.62
CA TYR A 276 -13.54 -9.17 11.89
C TYR A 276 -12.78 -10.47 12.14
N GLY A 277 -12.35 -10.66 13.39
CA GLY A 277 -11.58 -11.83 13.76
C GLY A 277 -10.82 -11.67 15.06
N THR A 278 -9.99 -12.66 15.35
CA THR A 278 -9.10 -12.65 16.49
C THR A 278 -7.79 -11.98 16.14
N LEU A 279 -7.41 -10.96 16.93
CA LEU A 279 -6.11 -10.31 16.82
C LEU A 279 -5.25 -10.72 18.01
N ILE A 280 -4.13 -11.37 17.70
CA ILE A 280 -3.15 -11.83 18.68
C ILE A 280 -1.81 -11.18 18.34
N SER A 281 -1.16 -10.64 19.35
CA SER A 281 0.21 -10.12 19.26
C SER A 281 1.11 -10.92 20.21
N PRO A 282 1.74 -11.98 19.71
CA PRO A 282 2.62 -12.79 20.52
C PRO A 282 3.81 -11.99 21.03
N THR A 283 4.23 -12.31 22.25
CA THR A 283 5.41 -11.71 22.88
C THR A 283 6.29 -12.80 23.49
N ILE A 284 7.58 -12.53 23.61
CA ILE A 284 8.52 -13.40 24.31
C ILE A 284 8.72 -12.86 25.71
N CYS A 285 8.54 -13.72 26.71
CA CYS A 285 8.82 -13.39 28.09
C CYS A 285 10.33 -13.50 28.33
N ARG A 286 10.98 -12.39 28.58
CA ARG A 286 12.42 -12.35 28.88
C ARG A 286 12.76 -12.99 30.23
N ASN A 287 11.86 -12.83 31.20
CA ASN A 287 11.97 -13.34 32.57
C ASN A 287 10.71 -14.12 32.92
N ALA A 288 10.79 -14.98 33.94
CA ALA A 288 9.62 -15.62 34.50
C ALA A 288 8.62 -14.58 35.00
N THR A 289 7.35 -14.78 34.68
CA THR A 289 6.22 -13.93 35.09
C THR A 289 5.04 -14.81 35.42
N THR A 290 3.95 -14.25 35.91
CA THR A 290 2.69 -14.98 36.09
C THR A 290 2.14 -15.53 34.76
N ALA A 291 2.52 -14.97 33.63
CA ALA A 291 2.10 -15.42 32.31
C ALA A 291 3.10 -16.39 31.63
N CYS A 292 4.34 -16.41 32.08
CA CYS A 292 5.41 -17.26 31.58
C CYS A 292 6.18 -17.83 32.77
N THR A 293 6.08 -19.13 33.02
CA THR A 293 6.69 -19.77 34.18
C THR A 293 8.24 -19.85 34.09
N THR A 294 8.78 -19.78 32.88
CA THR A 294 10.23 -19.73 32.62
C THR A 294 10.60 -18.64 31.65
N ALA A 295 11.85 -18.18 31.68
CA ALA A 295 12.38 -17.25 30.70
C ALA A 295 12.36 -17.84 29.28
N ASN A 296 12.27 -16.96 28.29
CA ASN A 296 12.21 -17.31 26.85
C ASN A 296 10.96 -18.08 26.42
N GLN A 297 9.96 -18.17 27.27
CA GLN A 297 8.65 -18.64 26.87
C GLN A 297 7.95 -17.59 25.98
N TYR A 298 7.11 -18.11 25.13
CA TYR A 298 6.25 -17.33 24.26
C TYR A 298 4.84 -17.29 24.85
N THR A 299 4.23 -16.13 24.85
CA THR A 299 2.83 -15.98 25.22
C THR A 299 2.06 -15.36 24.07
N THR A 300 0.89 -15.91 23.77
CA THR A 300 -0.04 -15.31 22.84
C THR A 300 -0.62 -14.00 23.37
N GLY A 301 -0.43 -13.74 24.68
CA GLY A 301 -1.09 -12.64 25.34
C GLY A 301 -2.62 -12.82 25.35
N THR A 302 -3.34 -11.74 25.50
CA THR A 302 -4.80 -11.74 25.45
C THR A 302 -5.27 -11.71 24.01
N ALA A 303 -6.05 -12.69 23.58
CA ALA A 303 -6.72 -12.64 22.30
C ALA A 303 -7.75 -11.49 22.30
N ARG A 304 -7.69 -10.64 21.31
CA ARG A 304 -8.64 -9.56 21.11
C ARG A 304 -9.58 -9.89 19.97
N LEU A 305 -10.86 -9.85 20.25
CA LEU A 305 -11.87 -9.80 19.22
C LEU A 305 -11.88 -8.39 18.64
N THR A 306 -11.65 -8.30 17.36
CA THR A 306 -11.72 -7.03 16.64
C THR A 306 -12.74 -7.16 15.53
N ASP A 307 -13.69 -6.25 15.51
CA ASP A 307 -14.59 -6.05 14.40
C ASP A 307 -14.50 -4.59 13.98
N GLN A 308 -14.09 -4.35 12.76
CA GLN A 308 -13.82 -3.02 12.24
C GLN A 308 -14.53 -2.84 10.90
N TYR A 309 -15.24 -1.76 10.79
CA TYR A 309 -16.06 -1.45 9.65
C TYR A 309 -15.77 -0.06 9.11
N PHE A 310 -15.66 0.03 7.80
CA PHE A 310 -15.46 1.29 7.07
C PHE A 310 -16.53 1.46 6.00
N ARG A 311 -17.08 2.66 5.90
CA ARG A 311 -17.88 3.13 4.77
C ARG A 311 -17.21 4.37 4.21
N THR A 312 -16.92 4.35 2.93
CA THR A 312 -16.31 5.50 2.25
C THR A 312 -17.15 5.89 1.04
N LEU A 313 -17.59 7.13 1.00
CA LEU A 313 -18.13 7.77 -0.19
C LEU A 313 -17.06 8.70 -0.73
N SER A 314 -16.70 8.55 -1.99
CA SER A 314 -15.72 9.39 -2.69
C SER A 314 -16.34 9.96 -3.95
N MET A 315 -16.16 11.24 -4.17
CA MET A 315 -16.62 11.97 -5.35
C MET A 315 -15.49 12.83 -5.87
N ASN A 316 -15.32 12.91 -7.17
CA ASN A 316 -14.45 13.87 -7.82
C ASN A 316 -15.12 14.47 -9.05
N LEU A 317 -14.72 15.69 -9.38
CA LEU A 317 -15.04 16.37 -10.62
C LEU A 317 -13.83 17.21 -11.01
N SER A 318 -13.32 17.02 -12.21
CA SER A 318 -12.17 17.80 -12.69
C SER A 318 -12.38 18.28 -14.11
N ALA A 319 -11.76 19.41 -14.42
CA ALA A 319 -11.66 19.94 -15.77
C ALA A 319 -10.21 20.27 -16.08
N ARG A 320 -9.80 20.05 -17.31
CA ARG A 320 -8.45 20.33 -17.80
C ARG A 320 -8.50 20.74 -19.27
N GLY A 321 -7.58 21.60 -19.65
CA GLY A 321 -7.49 22.05 -21.03
C GLY A 321 -6.16 22.73 -21.31
N GLU A 322 -6.01 23.18 -22.54
CA GLU A 322 -4.83 23.94 -22.93
C GLU A 322 -5.21 25.22 -23.66
N PHE A 323 -4.38 26.23 -23.52
CA PHE A 323 -4.40 27.46 -24.29
C PHE A 323 -2.99 28.02 -24.43
N TYR A 324 -2.83 29.08 -25.23
CA TYR A 324 -1.55 29.71 -25.48
C TYR A 324 -1.59 31.21 -25.16
N THR A 325 -0.51 31.69 -24.55
CA THR A 325 -0.28 33.14 -24.38
C THR A 325 1.04 33.50 -25.09
N GLY A 326 0.93 33.94 -26.31
CA GLY A 326 2.11 34.12 -27.17
C GLY A 326 2.83 32.78 -27.37
N PRO A 327 4.15 32.70 -27.09
CA PRO A 327 4.92 31.46 -27.24
C PRO A 327 4.78 30.48 -26.06
N VAL A 328 4.03 30.83 -25.02
CA VAL A 328 3.88 30.01 -23.82
C VAL A 328 2.65 29.15 -23.94
N SER A 329 2.78 27.83 -23.80
CA SER A 329 1.65 26.92 -23.65
C SER A 329 1.22 26.85 -22.20
N HIS A 330 -0.07 26.77 -21.97
CA HIS A 330 -0.70 26.58 -20.66
C HIS A 330 -1.49 25.28 -20.66
N ASN A 331 -1.14 24.34 -19.78
CA ASN A 331 -1.93 23.16 -19.51
C ASN A 331 -2.54 23.30 -18.11
N TRP A 332 -3.75 23.84 -18.08
CA TRP A 332 -4.44 24.11 -16.83
C TRP A 332 -5.27 22.91 -16.38
N SER A 333 -5.44 22.77 -15.08
CA SER A 333 -6.38 21.83 -14.49
C SER A 333 -6.96 22.33 -13.19
N THR A 334 -8.21 21.91 -12.96
CA THR A 334 -8.90 22.10 -11.70
C THR A 334 -9.58 20.82 -11.28
N ALA A 335 -9.66 20.56 -9.98
CA ALA A 335 -10.35 19.39 -9.43
C ALA A 335 -11.04 19.74 -8.12
N PHE A 336 -12.26 19.25 -7.98
CA PHE A 336 -13.01 19.23 -6.73
C PHE A 336 -13.15 17.80 -6.27
N ASP A 337 -12.79 17.53 -5.00
CA ASP A 337 -12.92 16.21 -4.39
C ASP A 337 -13.71 16.32 -3.09
N ARG A 338 -14.56 15.33 -2.85
CA ARG A 338 -15.26 15.14 -1.59
C ARG A 338 -15.18 13.71 -1.14
N ILE A 339 -14.68 13.49 0.08
CA ILE A 339 -14.57 12.17 0.68
C ILE A 339 -15.25 12.19 2.04
N ILE A 340 -16.08 11.18 2.29
CA ILE A 340 -16.72 10.95 3.58
C ILE A 340 -16.39 9.53 4.00
N ARG A 341 -15.59 9.38 5.07
CA ARG A 341 -15.28 8.08 5.67
C ARG A 341 -15.87 7.96 7.06
N GLN A 342 -16.60 6.88 7.28
CA GLN A 342 -17.10 6.47 8.58
C GLN A 342 -16.35 5.23 9.04
N ARG A 343 -15.97 5.20 10.30
CA ARG A 343 -15.33 4.07 10.95
C ARG A 343 -16.13 3.65 12.17
N ALA A 344 -16.34 2.35 12.33
CA ALA A 344 -16.82 1.74 13.55
C ALA A 344 -15.82 0.67 13.98
N THR A 345 -15.53 0.59 15.29
CA THR A 345 -14.62 -0.41 15.83
C THR A 345 -15.21 -0.97 17.12
N TYR A 346 -15.33 -2.29 17.16
CA TYR A 346 -15.59 -3.04 18.37
C TYR A 346 -14.33 -3.80 18.76
N ARG A 347 -14.00 -3.77 20.04
CA ARG A 347 -12.91 -4.55 20.62
C ARG A 347 -13.42 -5.27 21.85
N GLY A 348 -13.54 -6.60 21.74
CA GLY A 348 -13.82 -7.48 22.85
C GLY A 348 -12.53 -8.13 23.34
N THR A 349 -12.44 -8.41 24.62
CA THR A 349 -11.36 -9.18 25.21
C THR A 349 -11.87 -10.61 25.40
N ALA A 350 -11.18 -11.57 24.78
CA ALA A 350 -11.43 -12.97 25.03
C ALA A 350 -10.75 -13.37 26.36
N ALA A 351 -11.46 -14.09 27.17
CA ALA A 351 -10.89 -14.68 28.39
C ALA A 351 -9.89 -15.79 27.99
N GLY A 352 -8.75 -15.81 28.64
CA GLY A 352 -7.73 -16.86 28.49
C GLY A 352 -6.42 -16.33 27.91
N ARG A 353 -5.33 -16.56 28.64
CA ARG A 353 -3.96 -16.46 28.14
C ARG A 353 -3.46 -17.86 27.93
N SER A 354 -2.83 -18.11 26.83
CA SER A 354 -2.09 -19.34 26.63
C SER A 354 -0.60 -19.04 26.63
N THR A 355 0.13 -19.82 27.37
CA THR A 355 1.60 -19.84 27.35
C THR A 355 2.06 -21.15 26.71
N ALA A 356 2.99 -21.05 25.81
CA ALA A 356 3.68 -22.22 25.28
C ALA A 356 5.19 -21.97 25.35
N THR A 357 5.93 -22.98 25.74
CA THR A 357 7.39 -22.95 25.62
C THR A 357 7.73 -23.11 24.15
N ILE A 358 8.27 -22.06 23.55
CA ILE A 358 8.74 -22.12 22.18
C ILE A 358 10.25 -21.99 22.18
N TYR A 359 10.85 -22.97 21.60
CA TYR A 359 12.12 -22.81 20.94
C TYR A 359 11.78 -22.23 19.56
N PRO A 360 12.19 -21.01 19.21
CA PRO A 360 11.88 -20.39 17.91
C PRO A 360 12.25 -21.26 16.72
N GLU A 361 13.15 -22.21 16.93
CA GLU A 361 13.65 -23.18 15.97
C GLU A 361 12.76 -24.45 15.81
N ARG A 362 11.77 -24.69 16.66
CA ARG A 362 10.98 -25.95 16.69
C ARG A 362 9.47 -25.77 16.73
N GLY A 363 8.96 -24.62 16.29
CA GLY A 363 7.61 -24.19 16.55
C GLY A 363 6.49 -25.05 15.99
N ASN A 364 5.67 -25.63 16.84
CA ASN A 364 4.25 -25.85 16.55
C ASN A 364 3.43 -25.55 17.81
N LEU A 365 2.66 -24.47 17.77
CA LEU A 365 1.74 -24.04 18.82
C LEU A 365 0.35 -24.66 18.72
N ALA A 366 0.12 -25.48 17.71
CA ALA A 366 -1.22 -25.90 17.32
C ALA A 366 -1.94 -26.79 18.36
N GLY A 367 -1.22 -27.31 19.35
CA GLY A 367 -1.77 -28.35 20.22
C GLY A 367 -2.40 -27.92 21.54
N GLN A 368 -2.26 -26.67 21.99
CA GLN A 368 -2.52 -26.34 23.40
C GLN A 368 -3.61 -25.31 23.69
N LEU A 369 -4.28 -24.78 22.69
CA LEU A 369 -5.33 -23.79 22.93
C LEU A 369 -6.70 -24.43 22.73
N ALA A 370 -7.40 -24.65 23.83
CA ALA A 370 -8.79 -25.11 23.83
C ALA A 370 -9.65 -24.28 22.86
N ALA A 371 -10.62 -24.91 22.24
CA ALA A 371 -11.51 -24.29 21.27
C ALA A 371 -12.23 -23.07 21.89
N PHE A 372 -11.63 -21.89 21.68
CA PHE A 372 -12.25 -20.64 22.02
C PHE A 372 -13.19 -20.27 20.84
N LYS A 373 -14.48 -20.34 21.08
CA LYS A 373 -15.51 -19.83 20.18
C LYS A 373 -16.07 -18.55 20.78
N PRO A 374 -15.54 -17.39 20.37
CA PRO A 374 -16.13 -16.14 20.82
C PRO A 374 -17.52 -15.97 20.18
N ASP A 375 -18.48 -15.66 21.02
CA ASP A 375 -19.79 -15.23 20.56
C ASP A 375 -19.68 -13.77 20.09
N TYR A 376 -19.89 -13.54 18.82
CA TYR A 376 -19.85 -12.20 18.24
C TYR A 376 -21.26 -11.62 18.15
N PRO A 377 -21.56 -10.59 18.91
CA PRO A 377 -22.79 -9.86 18.64
C PRO A 377 -22.70 -9.19 17.27
N ASN A 378 -23.71 -9.39 16.46
CA ASN A 378 -23.89 -8.80 15.13
C ASN A 378 -24.14 -7.27 15.19
N ARG A 379 -23.40 -6.53 16.03
CA ARG A 379 -23.70 -5.14 16.41
C ARG A 379 -23.03 -4.08 15.55
N MET A 380 -22.15 -4.46 14.63
CA MET A 380 -21.27 -3.49 13.98
C MET A 380 -21.86 -2.73 12.78
N GLU A 381 -23.06 -3.11 12.34
CA GLU A 381 -23.74 -2.41 11.24
C GLU A 381 -24.61 -1.23 11.73
N SER A 382 -24.81 -1.08 13.03
CA SER A 382 -25.63 0.02 13.57
C SER A 382 -24.82 1.31 13.71
N ASN A 383 -25.44 2.45 13.46
CA ASN A 383 -24.85 3.78 13.67
C ASN A 383 -24.40 4.02 15.12
N ALA A 384 -24.94 3.27 16.09
CA ALA A 384 -24.58 3.35 17.50
C ALA A 384 -23.13 2.94 17.83
N ASN A 385 -22.46 2.24 16.92
CA ASN A 385 -21.07 1.78 17.09
C ASN A 385 -20.05 2.60 16.27
N LEU A 386 -20.44 3.71 15.68
CA LEU A 386 -19.54 4.60 14.96
C LEU A 386 -18.55 5.24 15.94
N ASP A 387 -17.25 5.09 15.63
CA ASP A 387 -16.15 5.73 16.37
C ASP A 387 -15.86 7.12 15.83
N ALA A 388 -15.82 7.23 14.50
CA ALA A 388 -15.35 8.44 13.85
C ALA A 388 -15.99 8.65 12.47
N ARG A 389 -16.10 9.90 12.09
CA ARG A 389 -16.43 10.34 10.74
C ARG A 389 -15.45 11.40 10.31
N ILE A 390 -14.87 11.22 9.14
CA ILE A 390 -14.01 12.22 8.48
C ILE A 390 -14.70 12.67 7.21
N LYS A 391 -14.78 13.98 7.01
CA LYS A 391 -15.17 14.61 5.74
C LYS A 391 -14.02 15.47 5.26
N VAL A 392 -13.67 15.29 4.01
CA VAL A 392 -12.68 16.12 3.32
C VAL A 392 -13.33 16.71 2.08
N ASN A 393 -13.27 18.02 1.95
CA ASN A 393 -13.59 18.70 0.70
C ASN A 393 -12.34 19.41 0.24
N SER A 394 -12.02 19.33 -1.04
CA SER A 394 -10.86 20.03 -1.58
C SER A 394 -11.12 20.62 -2.96
N LEU A 395 -10.45 21.73 -3.23
CA LEU A 395 -10.39 22.37 -4.53
C LEU A 395 -8.92 22.54 -4.91
N ALA A 396 -8.53 21.98 -6.05
CA ALA A 396 -7.18 22.09 -6.59
C ALA A 396 -7.17 22.90 -7.88
N LEU A 397 -6.11 23.66 -8.07
CA LEU A 397 -5.81 24.40 -9.28
C LEU A 397 -4.36 24.19 -9.64
N SER A 398 -4.06 24.00 -10.92
CA SER A 398 -2.70 23.96 -11.42
C SER A 398 -2.61 24.46 -12.85
N ASP A 399 -1.44 24.99 -13.19
CA ASP A 399 -1.08 25.33 -14.56
C ASP A 399 0.35 24.85 -14.84
N THR A 400 0.55 24.17 -15.96
CA THR A 400 1.85 23.80 -16.48
C THR A 400 2.18 24.68 -17.66
N LEU A 401 3.11 25.60 -17.42
CA LEU A 401 3.64 26.55 -18.40
C LEU A 401 4.74 25.86 -19.23
N GLY A 402 4.55 25.84 -20.54
CA GLY A 402 5.56 25.31 -21.47
C GLY A 402 6.28 26.46 -22.17
N PHE A 403 7.60 26.47 -22.06
CA PHE A 403 8.52 27.42 -22.68
C PHE A 403 9.41 26.71 -23.67
N LEU A 404 10.01 27.47 -24.60
CA LEU A 404 11.00 26.96 -25.57
C LEU A 404 10.45 25.72 -26.31
N ASP A 405 9.31 25.84 -26.94
CA ASP A 405 8.60 24.75 -27.61
C ASP A 405 8.35 23.54 -26.70
N ASN A 406 7.95 23.79 -25.43
CA ASN A 406 7.71 22.81 -24.40
C ASN A 406 8.92 21.98 -23.94
N THR A 407 10.15 22.39 -24.29
CA THR A 407 11.36 21.76 -23.77
C THR A 407 11.63 22.11 -22.30
N LEU A 408 11.14 23.28 -21.85
CA LEU A 408 11.12 23.66 -20.43
C LEU A 408 9.67 23.79 -19.96
N ARG A 409 9.31 23.03 -18.94
CA ARG A 409 7.96 23.02 -18.36
C ARG A 409 8.04 23.39 -16.88
N LEU A 410 7.19 24.30 -16.46
CA LEU A 410 7.07 24.72 -15.07
C LEU A 410 5.60 24.53 -14.63
N THR A 411 5.37 23.66 -13.65
CA THR A 411 4.04 23.44 -13.07
C THR A 411 3.93 24.16 -11.75
N VAL A 412 2.94 25.04 -11.63
CA VAL A 412 2.58 25.74 -10.39
C VAL A 412 1.16 25.40 -10.02
N GLY A 413 0.89 25.27 -8.75
CA GLY A 413 -0.47 24.99 -8.30
C GLY A 413 -0.58 24.82 -6.80
N GLY A 414 -1.78 24.46 -6.39
CA GLY A 414 -2.08 24.21 -5.00
C GLY A 414 -3.46 23.61 -4.80
N ARG A 415 -3.65 23.03 -3.65
CA ARG A 415 -4.91 22.43 -3.21
C ARG A 415 -5.35 23.04 -1.90
N PHE A 416 -6.52 23.66 -1.90
CA PHE A 416 -7.23 24.03 -0.68
C PHE A 416 -8.00 22.84 -0.15
N GLN A 417 -7.88 22.55 1.14
CA GLN A 417 -8.54 21.41 1.77
C GLN A 417 -9.23 21.88 3.05
N HIS A 418 -10.47 21.41 3.20
CA HIS A 418 -11.26 21.57 4.41
C HIS A 418 -11.54 20.18 4.99
N VAL A 419 -11.12 19.97 6.22
CA VAL A 419 -11.24 18.69 6.94
C VAL A 419 -12.16 18.88 8.14
N GLU A 420 -13.17 18.02 8.24
CA GLU A 420 -14.04 17.90 9.40
C GLU A 420 -13.87 16.51 9.98
N TYR A 421 -13.42 16.42 11.21
CA TYR A 421 -13.32 15.18 11.96
C TYR A 421 -14.36 15.19 13.09
N THR A 422 -15.21 14.17 13.16
CA THR A 422 -16.17 13.97 14.24
C THR A 422 -15.79 12.71 15.01
N ASP A 423 -15.46 12.87 16.28
CA ASP A 423 -15.41 11.78 17.24
C ASP A 423 -16.83 11.46 17.70
N LYS A 424 -17.33 10.28 17.35
CA LYS A 424 -18.69 9.86 17.66
C LYS A 424 -18.88 9.40 19.10
N LYS A 425 -17.80 9.03 19.78
CA LYS A 425 -17.83 8.63 21.19
C LYS A 425 -17.89 9.84 22.10
N ALA A 426 -17.06 10.83 21.79
CA ALA A 426 -17.07 12.11 22.51
C ALA A 426 -18.21 13.04 22.06
N ASN A 427 -18.86 12.72 20.94
CA ASN A 427 -19.86 13.56 20.25
C ASN A 427 -19.32 14.97 19.93
N GLU A 428 -18.08 15.05 19.50
CA GLU A 428 -17.38 16.30 19.21
C GLU A 428 -16.92 16.39 17.76
N THR A 429 -16.92 17.58 17.22
CA THR A 429 -16.51 17.84 15.83
C THR A 429 -15.49 18.97 15.78
N GLY A 430 -14.33 18.67 15.23
CA GLY A 430 -13.31 19.65 14.92
C GLY A 430 -13.24 19.92 13.42
N LYS A 431 -12.83 21.13 13.06
CA LYS A 431 -12.66 21.55 11.66
C LYS A 431 -11.30 22.20 11.48
N SER A 432 -10.67 21.93 10.35
CA SER A 432 -9.45 22.61 9.96
C SER A 432 -9.39 22.80 8.45
N HIS A 433 -8.58 23.74 8.01
CA HIS A 433 -8.34 23.99 6.60
C HIS A 433 -6.86 24.23 6.33
N ARG A 434 -6.43 23.93 5.11
CA ARG A 434 -5.04 24.06 4.68
C ARG A 434 -4.96 24.28 3.18
N ILE A 435 -3.89 24.96 2.76
CA ILE A 435 -3.45 25.00 1.36
C ILE A 435 -2.15 24.20 1.26
N SER A 436 -2.10 23.26 0.31
CA SER A 436 -0.93 22.47 -0.03
C SER A 436 -0.40 22.93 -1.39
N PRO A 437 0.69 23.73 -1.44
CA PRO A 437 1.28 24.18 -2.68
C PRO A 437 2.05 23.05 -3.38
N MET A 438 2.21 23.17 -4.69
CA MET A 438 3.12 22.38 -5.51
C MET A 438 3.87 23.27 -6.50
N LEU A 439 5.13 22.94 -6.68
CA LEU A 439 6.00 23.56 -7.68
C LEU A 439 6.82 22.43 -8.33
N MET A 440 6.77 22.33 -9.66
CA MET A 440 7.48 21.29 -10.38
C MET A 440 8.09 21.87 -11.64
N ALA A 441 9.23 21.33 -12.03
CA ALA A 441 9.89 21.68 -13.28
C ALA A 441 10.36 20.43 -14.01
N ALA A 442 10.33 20.47 -15.34
CA ALA A 442 10.96 19.47 -16.20
C ALA A 442 11.66 20.19 -17.36
N TRP A 443 12.92 19.84 -17.59
CA TRP A 443 13.73 20.32 -18.70
C TRP A 443 14.15 19.16 -19.59
N LEU A 444 13.82 19.26 -20.86
CA LEU A 444 14.01 18.27 -21.90
C LEU A 444 15.02 18.81 -22.94
N PRO A 445 16.34 18.80 -22.66
CA PRO A 445 17.33 19.30 -23.61
C PRO A 445 17.40 18.46 -24.89
N SER A 446 16.92 17.22 -24.84
CA SER A 446 16.72 16.34 -26.00
C SER A 446 15.53 15.40 -25.72
N PRO A 447 14.94 14.77 -26.75
CA PRO A 447 13.80 13.88 -26.60
C PRO A 447 14.05 12.67 -25.68
N ASP A 448 15.31 12.32 -25.49
CA ASP A 448 15.78 11.14 -24.74
C ASP A 448 16.38 11.49 -23.38
N LEU A 449 16.37 12.77 -22.96
CA LEU A 449 16.94 13.24 -21.69
C LEU A 449 16.00 14.22 -20.99
N VAL A 450 15.69 13.93 -19.72
CA VAL A 450 14.84 14.77 -18.90
C VAL A 450 15.50 15.02 -17.55
N PHE A 451 15.64 16.29 -17.17
CA PHE A 451 15.91 16.73 -15.81
C PHE A 451 14.60 17.19 -15.19
N TYR A 452 14.31 16.78 -13.97
CA TYR A 452 13.11 17.23 -13.28
C TYR A 452 13.37 17.51 -11.81
N GLY A 453 12.52 18.34 -11.24
CA GLY A 453 12.52 18.62 -9.81
C GLY A 453 11.12 19.00 -9.33
N ASN A 454 10.85 18.73 -8.08
CA ASN A 454 9.57 19.11 -7.47
C ASN A 454 9.72 19.47 -6.00
N TYR A 455 8.83 20.38 -5.58
CA TYR A 455 8.48 20.63 -4.21
C TYR A 455 6.99 20.36 -4.02
N MET A 456 6.65 19.47 -3.10
CA MET A 456 5.27 19.10 -2.80
C MET A 456 5.05 18.99 -1.30
N GLN A 457 3.79 19.12 -0.92
CA GLN A 457 3.34 18.88 0.45
C GLN A 457 2.31 17.77 0.48
N ASP A 458 2.36 16.98 1.55
CA ASP A 458 1.34 16.03 1.93
C ASP A 458 0.64 16.49 3.19
N LEU A 459 -0.66 16.20 3.28
CA LEU A 459 -1.50 16.54 4.38
C LEU A 459 -2.09 15.29 5.02
N GLU A 460 -1.77 15.08 6.30
CA GLU A 460 -2.42 14.05 7.12
C GLU A 460 -3.46 14.72 8.03
N PRO A 461 -4.70 14.19 8.12
CA PRO A 461 -5.70 14.72 9.03
C PRO A 461 -5.25 14.53 10.47
N ALA A 462 -5.71 15.40 11.35
CA ALA A 462 -5.46 15.32 12.75
C ALA A 462 -6.67 14.81 13.52
N ASP A 463 -6.43 14.14 14.64
CA ASP A 463 -7.45 13.65 15.57
C ASP A 463 -7.90 14.76 16.52
N ILE A 464 -9.11 14.63 17.03
CA ILE A 464 -9.57 15.38 18.20
C ILE A 464 -8.91 14.78 19.44
N LYS A 465 -8.42 15.64 20.33
CA LYS A 465 -7.83 15.28 21.63
C LYS A 465 -8.59 15.99 22.74
N THR A 466 -8.98 15.21 23.75
CA THR A 466 -9.59 15.72 24.97
C THR A 466 -8.59 15.57 26.10
N ASP A 467 -8.28 16.66 26.81
CA ASP A 467 -7.37 16.66 27.96
C ASP A 467 -8.07 16.15 29.24
N ASP A 468 -7.28 16.04 30.33
CA ASP A 468 -7.80 15.57 31.65
C ASP A 468 -8.81 16.51 32.25
N ASP A 469 -8.83 17.77 31.84
CA ASP A 469 -9.76 18.81 32.28
C ASP A 469 -11.06 18.80 31.47
N GLY A 470 -11.16 17.92 30.45
CA GLY A 470 -12.31 17.81 29.56
C GLY A 470 -12.29 18.79 28.39
N ASN A 471 -11.20 19.58 28.24
CA ASN A 471 -11.09 20.49 27.10
C ASN A 471 -10.74 19.70 25.83
N THR A 472 -11.48 19.97 24.79
CA THR A 472 -11.30 19.31 23.50
C THR A 472 -10.61 20.24 22.52
N THR A 473 -9.55 19.73 21.92
CA THR A 473 -8.77 20.46 20.91
C THR A 473 -8.63 19.59 19.67
N MET A 474 -8.97 20.14 18.50
CA MET A 474 -8.59 19.54 17.22
C MET A 474 -7.14 19.88 16.93
N ALA A 475 -6.28 18.87 16.87
CA ALA A 475 -4.91 19.08 16.44
C ALA A 475 -4.88 19.60 14.97
N LYS A 476 -3.87 20.40 14.64
CA LYS A 476 -3.67 20.87 13.27
C LYS A 476 -3.28 19.69 12.36
N PRO A 477 -3.72 19.66 11.09
CA PRO A 477 -3.26 18.66 10.14
C PRO A 477 -1.74 18.68 10.02
N ARG A 478 -1.13 17.50 9.93
CA ARG A 478 0.31 17.38 9.71
C ARG A 478 0.65 17.72 8.28
N VAL A 479 1.66 18.55 8.10
CA VAL A 479 2.16 18.94 6.79
C VAL A 479 3.54 18.33 6.58
N SER A 480 3.61 17.27 5.80
CA SER A 480 4.88 16.73 5.33
C SER A 480 5.36 17.51 4.10
N ARG A 481 6.68 17.65 3.94
CA ARG A 481 7.30 18.41 2.85
C ARG A 481 8.28 17.52 2.12
N GLN A 482 8.23 17.56 0.79
CA GLN A 482 9.15 16.84 -0.08
C GLN A 482 9.88 17.78 -1.01
N PHE A 483 11.16 17.44 -1.23
CA PHE A 483 11.97 17.88 -2.37
C PHE A 483 12.44 16.64 -3.11
N GLU A 484 12.37 16.67 -4.43
CA GLU A 484 12.91 15.63 -5.31
C GLU A 484 13.55 16.25 -6.53
N PHE A 485 14.71 15.71 -6.93
CA PHE A 485 15.38 16.02 -8.17
C PHE A 485 15.77 14.72 -8.85
N GLY A 486 15.66 14.67 -10.17
CA GLY A 486 16.03 13.48 -10.90
C GLY A 486 16.40 13.75 -12.34
N VAL A 487 17.02 12.74 -12.92
CA VAL A 487 17.35 12.67 -14.35
C VAL A 487 16.89 11.33 -14.90
N ARG A 488 16.27 11.36 -16.08
CA ARG A 488 15.90 10.18 -16.86
C ARG A 488 16.58 10.25 -18.22
N LYS A 489 17.20 9.15 -18.60
CA LYS A 489 17.80 8.99 -19.91
C LYS A 489 17.25 7.74 -20.59
N ASN A 490 16.79 7.93 -21.81
CA ASN A 490 16.41 6.86 -22.71
C ASN A 490 17.60 6.57 -23.66
N TRP A 491 18.11 5.35 -23.59
CA TRP A 491 19.21 4.86 -24.41
C TRP A 491 18.72 4.07 -25.63
N GLY A 492 17.47 4.32 -26.04
CA GLY A 492 16.76 3.55 -27.05
C GLY A 492 15.88 2.48 -26.39
N ASP A 493 16.39 1.28 -26.26
CA ASP A 493 15.64 0.16 -25.64
C ASP A 493 15.82 0.06 -24.11
N VAL A 494 16.64 0.91 -23.51
CA VAL A 494 16.88 0.95 -22.06
C VAL A 494 16.62 2.34 -21.50
N VAL A 495 15.90 2.41 -20.38
CA VAL A 495 15.66 3.65 -19.64
C VAL A 495 16.34 3.58 -18.28
N THR A 496 17.08 4.63 -17.95
CA THR A 496 17.68 4.82 -16.63
C THR A 496 17.04 6.01 -15.93
N THR A 497 16.83 5.90 -14.64
CA THR A 497 16.36 6.99 -13.77
C THR A 497 17.24 7.08 -12.54
N LEU A 498 17.76 8.25 -12.27
CA LEU A 498 18.45 8.58 -11.02
C LEU A 498 17.67 9.70 -10.34
N SER A 499 17.28 9.52 -9.09
CA SER A 499 16.59 10.56 -8.33
C SER A 499 17.14 10.67 -6.91
N ALA A 500 17.15 11.89 -6.40
CA ALA A 500 17.45 12.20 -5.01
C ALA A 500 16.24 12.85 -4.36
N PHE A 501 15.89 12.42 -3.15
CA PHE A 501 14.71 12.90 -2.45
C PHE A 501 14.98 13.22 -0.99
N GLN A 502 14.18 14.12 -0.44
CA GLN A 502 14.05 14.35 0.99
C GLN A 502 12.56 14.54 1.34
N ILE A 503 12.09 13.76 2.30
CA ILE A 503 10.74 13.87 2.88
C ILE A 503 10.91 14.18 4.36
N LYS A 504 10.32 15.28 4.83
CA LYS A 504 10.30 15.67 6.24
C LYS A 504 8.86 15.69 6.74
N ARG A 505 8.58 14.90 7.78
CA ARG A 505 7.29 14.77 8.45
C ARG A 505 7.40 15.28 9.88
N PRO A 506 6.58 16.25 10.31
CA PRO A 506 6.60 16.70 11.69
C PRO A 506 6.09 15.63 12.64
N GLY A 507 6.64 15.61 13.85
CA GLY A 507 6.09 14.88 14.98
C GLY A 507 5.03 15.72 15.71
N TYR A 508 4.18 15.05 16.47
CA TYR A 508 3.14 15.70 17.28
C TYR A 508 3.04 15.00 18.62
N TRP A 509 2.83 15.77 19.68
CA TRP A 509 2.47 15.22 20.97
C TRP A 509 1.12 14.49 20.88
N ARG A 510 1.10 13.23 21.28
CA ARG A 510 -0.11 12.41 21.16
C ARG A 510 -0.95 12.41 22.42
N GLY A 511 -0.31 12.45 23.58
CA GLY A 511 -0.93 12.08 24.85
C GLY A 511 -1.26 10.58 24.87
N GLN A 512 -1.31 10.00 26.06
CA GLN A 512 -1.82 8.65 26.29
C GLN A 512 -3.30 8.75 26.68
N THR A 513 -4.12 7.82 26.27
CA THR A 513 -5.51 7.74 26.72
C THR A 513 -5.66 6.63 27.76
N ASN A 514 -6.31 6.91 28.88
CA ASN A 514 -6.72 5.90 29.84
C ASN A 514 -7.89 5.04 29.32
N ALA A 515 -8.34 4.09 30.13
CA ALA A 515 -9.45 3.21 29.78
C ALA A 515 -10.77 3.96 29.46
N ASN A 516 -10.92 5.18 29.95
CA ASN A 516 -12.09 6.05 29.75
C ASN A 516 -11.94 6.99 28.55
N GLY A 517 -10.84 6.87 27.78
CA GLY A 517 -10.59 7.71 26.61
C GLY A 517 -9.99 9.08 26.92
N ARG A 518 -9.73 9.42 28.20
CA ARG A 518 -9.08 10.66 28.61
C ARG A 518 -7.56 10.56 28.43
N LEU A 519 -6.95 11.66 28.03
CA LEU A 519 -5.51 11.78 27.93
C LEU A 519 -4.88 11.68 29.31
N THR A 520 -4.02 10.70 29.53
CA THR A 520 -3.22 10.58 30.75
C THR A 520 -1.76 10.79 30.40
N TYR A 521 -1.06 11.44 31.32
CA TYR A 521 0.38 11.72 31.21
C TYR A 521 1.10 11.05 32.35
N GLY A 522 2.13 10.26 32.06
CA GLY A 522 3.06 9.86 33.12
C GLY A 522 3.73 11.13 33.69
N ASN A 523 3.69 11.31 34.99
CA ASN A 523 4.21 12.53 35.67
C ASN A 523 5.67 12.89 35.30
N ASN A 524 6.43 11.94 34.78
CA ASN A 524 7.82 12.10 34.34
C ASN A 524 7.99 12.09 32.81
N SER A 525 6.91 12.19 32.02
CA SER A 525 7.04 12.25 30.54
C SER A 525 7.51 13.64 30.10
N ASP A 526 8.19 13.71 28.98
CA ASP A 526 8.57 15.02 28.39
C ASP A 526 7.33 15.83 28.02
N PHE A 527 6.22 15.16 27.71
CA PHE A 527 4.95 15.85 27.48
C PHE A 527 4.37 16.47 28.74
N ALA A 528 4.47 15.82 29.90
CA ALA A 528 4.03 16.42 31.17
C ALA A 528 4.77 17.72 31.45
N LYS A 529 6.07 17.76 31.19
CA LYS A 529 6.89 18.99 31.30
C LYS A 529 6.45 20.06 30.31
N TYR A 530 6.15 19.66 29.08
CA TYR A 530 5.66 20.56 28.02
C TYR A 530 4.29 21.14 28.37
N LYS A 531 3.37 20.33 28.89
CA LYS A 531 2.04 20.77 29.35
C LYS A 531 2.15 21.77 30.49
N ALA A 532 3.07 21.55 31.45
CA ALA A 532 3.32 22.50 32.57
C ALA A 532 3.79 23.88 32.08
N GLN A 533 4.30 23.97 30.87
CA GLN A 533 4.72 25.23 30.22
C GLN A 533 3.62 25.80 29.27
N GLY A 534 2.39 25.31 29.37
CA GLY A 534 1.26 25.77 28.56
C GLY A 534 1.11 25.09 27.20
N GLY A 535 1.87 24.01 26.91
CA GLY A 535 1.75 23.23 25.67
C GLY A 535 0.56 22.29 25.68
N ALA A 536 0.10 21.88 24.47
CA ALA A 536 -1.06 21.03 24.28
C ALA A 536 -0.75 19.76 23.48
N ALA A 537 -1.58 18.73 23.67
CA ALA A 537 -1.57 17.57 22.79
C ALA A 537 -1.98 18.00 21.36
N GLY A 538 -1.28 17.47 20.36
CA GLY A 538 -1.46 17.89 18.99
C GLY A 538 -0.53 19.02 18.54
N ASP A 539 0.25 19.61 19.43
CA ASP A 539 1.29 20.56 19.05
C ASP A 539 2.43 19.86 18.30
N GLU A 540 2.99 20.57 17.34
CA GLU A 540 4.13 20.07 16.55
C GLU A 540 5.38 19.99 17.43
N GLN A 541 6.07 18.85 17.37
CA GLN A 541 7.28 18.61 18.12
C GLN A 541 8.25 17.73 17.32
N GLY A 542 9.41 18.28 17.01
CA GLY A 542 10.44 17.55 16.29
C GLY A 542 10.02 17.07 14.90
N PHE A 543 10.74 16.13 14.35
CA PHE A 543 10.45 15.61 13.01
C PHE A 543 11.05 14.24 12.75
N GLU A 544 10.49 13.57 11.78
CA GLU A 544 11.02 12.42 11.06
C GLU A 544 11.45 12.89 9.66
N ARG A 545 12.65 12.52 9.22
CA ARG A 545 13.18 12.90 7.92
C ARG A 545 13.83 11.72 7.25
N ASN A 546 13.34 11.39 6.04
CA ASN A 546 13.94 10.40 5.15
C ASN A 546 14.53 11.12 3.93
N ARG A 547 15.78 10.81 3.61
CA ARG A 547 16.48 11.32 2.44
C ARG A 547 17.28 10.20 1.80
N GLY A 548 17.30 10.17 0.49
CA GLY A 548 17.94 9.09 -0.22
C GLY A 548 18.14 9.35 -1.70
N VAL A 549 18.72 8.35 -2.32
CA VAL A 549 18.95 8.28 -3.76
C VAL A 549 18.36 6.97 -4.26
N GLU A 550 17.67 7.04 -5.39
CA GLU A 550 17.12 5.89 -6.11
C GLU A 550 17.73 5.83 -7.51
N PHE A 551 18.17 4.65 -7.91
CA PHE A 551 18.62 4.36 -9.25
C PHE A 551 17.80 3.19 -9.81
N ASN A 552 17.22 3.37 -10.99
CA ASN A 552 16.40 2.35 -11.64
C ASN A 552 16.83 2.21 -13.11
N VAL A 553 16.87 0.97 -13.55
CA VAL A 553 17.13 0.58 -14.95
C VAL A 553 16.08 -0.42 -15.36
N TYR A 554 15.50 -0.23 -16.53
CA TYR A 554 14.63 -1.22 -17.16
C TYR A 554 14.69 -1.05 -18.68
N GLY A 555 14.49 -2.14 -19.38
CA GLY A 555 14.57 -2.07 -20.84
C GLY A 555 14.43 -3.42 -21.51
N ASN A 556 14.72 -3.41 -22.79
CA ASN A 556 14.75 -4.58 -23.66
C ASN A 556 16.12 -4.66 -24.31
N LEU A 557 16.74 -5.80 -24.29
CA LEU A 557 18.05 -6.07 -24.91
C LEU A 557 17.92 -7.26 -25.86
N MET A 558 18.97 -7.54 -26.63
CA MET A 558 19.06 -8.71 -27.52
C MET A 558 17.85 -8.82 -28.45
N ASN A 559 17.57 -7.77 -29.25
CA ASN A 559 16.40 -7.69 -30.11
C ASN A 559 15.07 -7.89 -29.36
N LYS A 560 14.98 -7.35 -28.16
CA LYS A 560 13.78 -7.39 -27.26
C LYS A 560 13.44 -8.80 -26.77
N THR A 561 14.40 -9.71 -26.70
CA THR A 561 14.22 -11.02 -26.09
C THR A 561 14.65 -11.08 -24.64
N LEU A 562 15.46 -10.10 -24.18
CA LEU A 562 15.92 -10.03 -22.81
C LEU A 562 15.41 -8.76 -22.15
N HIS A 563 14.73 -8.90 -21.01
CA HIS A 563 14.06 -7.81 -20.29
C HIS A 563 14.65 -7.65 -18.88
N PRO A 564 15.80 -6.96 -18.76
CA PRO A 564 16.40 -6.70 -17.46
C PRO A 564 15.64 -5.60 -16.71
N SER A 565 15.65 -5.71 -15.40
CA SER A 565 15.23 -4.65 -14.48
C SER A 565 16.18 -4.58 -13.30
N PHE A 566 16.53 -3.39 -12.86
CA PHE A 566 17.36 -3.17 -11.69
C PHE A 566 16.87 -1.94 -10.94
N GLY A 567 16.80 -2.02 -9.62
CA GLY A 567 16.52 -0.91 -8.73
C GLY A 567 17.44 -0.95 -7.53
N LEU A 568 17.93 0.22 -7.15
CA LEU A 568 18.75 0.42 -5.95
C LEU A 568 18.22 1.65 -5.21
N MET A 569 17.95 1.52 -3.92
CA MET A 569 17.69 2.64 -3.02
C MET A 569 18.73 2.66 -1.91
N TYR A 570 19.34 3.83 -1.71
CA TYR A 570 20.06 4.15 -0.49
C TYR A 570 19.29 5.25 0.26
N MET A 571 18.91 4.99 1.50
CA MET A 571 18.12 5.90 2.30
C MET A 571 18.69 6.05 3.71
N ARG A 572 18.73 7.29 4.19
CA ARG A 572 19.01 7.62 5.58
C ARG A 572 17.77 8.24 6.23
N SER A 573 17.37 7.69 7.36
CA SER A 573 16.29 8.20 8.19
C SER A 573 16.83 8.83 9.46
N ASP A 574 16.24 9.96 9.86
CA ASP A 574 16.56 10.66 11.10
C ASP A 574 15.28 10.98 11.88
N LEU A 575 15.24 10.63 13.14
CA LEU A 575 14.27 11.13 14.13
C LEU A 575 14.97 12.20 14.99
N ARG A 576 14.34 13.36 15.15
CA ARG A 576 14.88 14.46 15.94
C ARG A 576 13.80 15.02 16.85
N LYS A 577 14.05 14.92 18.18
CA LYS A 577 13.10 15.33 19.23
C LYS A 577 11.66 14.87 18.91
N TYR A 578 11.53 13.67 18.35
CA TYR A 578 10.26 13.13 17.87
C TYR A 578 9.51 12.51 19.06
N PRO A 579 8.22 12.81 19.27
CA PRO A 579 7.45 12.22 20.34
C PRO A 579 7.25 10.72 20.14
N SER A 580 7.70 9.92 21.09
CA SER A 580 7.48 8.47 21.10
C SER A 580 6.04 8.12 21.51
N SER A 581 5.71 6.85 21.44
CA SER A 581 4.42 6.34 21.94
C SER A 581 4.23 6.50 23.45
N ARG A 582 5.30 6.81 24.19
CA ARG A 582 5.28 7.06 25.64
C ARG A 582 5.45 8.53 25.98
N ASP A 583 5.22 9.41 25.03
CA ASP A 583 5.38 10.86 25.17
C ASP A 583 6.78 11.32 25.63
N MET A 584 7.80 10.53 25.28
CA MET A 584 9.21 10.86 25.47
C MET A 584 9.80 11.33 24.15
N LEU A 585 10.66 12.34 24.18
CA LEU A 585 11.36 12.80 22.99
C LEU A 585 12.49 11.85 22.61
N ILE A 586 12.43 11.34 21.40
CA ILE A 586 13.45 10.43 20.88
C ILE A 586 14.28 11.10 19.80
N ASN A 587 15.57 10.75 19.78
CA ASN A 587 16.47 10.97 18.66
C ASN A 587 16.94 9.62 18.16
N GLY A 588 17.20 9.48 16.86
CA GLY A 588 17.69 8.22 16.32
C GLY A 588 17.30 7.99 14.89
N VAL A 589 16.95 6.76 14.57
CA VAL A 589 16.55 6.34 13.21
C VAL A 589 15.12 5.82 13.21
N GLN A 590 14.50 5.88 12.04
CA GLN A 590 13.25 5.20 11.80
C GLN A 590 13.46 3.68 11.91
N VAL A 591 12.58 3.03 12.66
CA VAL A 591 12.59 1.57 12.79
C VAL A 591 12.09 0.90 11.51
N ALA A 592 12.45 -0.35 11.30
CA ALA A 592 12.01 -1.18 10.17
C ALA A 592 12.37 -0.62 8.76
N SER A 593 13.30 0.30 8.67
CA SER A 593 13.72 0.91 7.40
C SER A 593 15.17 0.53 7.08
N PRO A 594 15.41 -0.41 6.15
CA PRO A 594 16.76 -0.70 5.68
C PRO A 594 17.38 0.51 4.99
N ARG A 595 18.68 0.71 5.18
CA ARG A 595 19.41 1.78 4.46
C ARG A 595 19.59 1.49 2.98
N VAL A 596 19.74 0.22 2.63
CA VAL A 596 19.97 -0.24 1.26
C VAL A 596 18.92 -1.28 0.93
N ILE A 597 18.26 -1.10 -0.17
CA ILE A 597 17.41 -2.10 -0.80
C ILE A 597 17.83 -2.17 -2.26
N ALA A 598 18.11 -3.37 -2.75
CA ALA A 598 18.41 -3.61 -4.16
C ALA A 598 17.53 -4.73 -4.69
N LYS A 599 17.02 -4.55 -5.90
CA LYS A 599 16.20 -5.55 -6.59
C LYS A 599 16.67 -5.66 -8.03
N ALA A 600 16.84 -6.88 -8.49
CA ALA A 600 17.19 -7.16 -9.87
C ALA A 600 16.26 -8.24 -10.41
N GLY A 601 15.84 -8.09 -11.65
CA GLY A 601 15.01 -9.05 -12.35
C GLY A 601 15.47 -9.20 -13.80
N ILE A 602 15.29 -10.39 -14.32
CA ILE A 602 15.54 -10.69 -15.71
C ILE A 602 14.43 -11.61 -16.22
N GLU A 603 13.89 -11.29 -17.37
CA GLU A 603 13.01 -12.19 -18.14
C GLU A 603 13.69 -12.41 -19.51
N TRP A 604 13.77 -13.66 -19.95
CA TRP A 604 14.41 -14.04 -21.18
C TRP A 604 13.48 -14.90 -22.04
N ASP A 605 13.04 -14.33 -23.13
CA ASP A 605 12.32 -15.04 -24.18
C ASP A 605 13.34 -15.87 -24.98
N THR A 606 13.34 -17.18 -24.75
CA THR A 606 14.40 -18.04 -25.25
C THR A 606 14.34 -18.21 -26.77
N PRO A 607 15.47 -18.07 -27.51
CA PRO A 607 15.47 -18.24 -28.95
C PRO A 607 15.40 -19.72 -29.38
N PHE A 608 15.75 -20.64 -28.48
CA PHE A 608 15.78 -22.07 -28.76
C PHE A 608 14.44 -22.79 -28.54
N ALA A 609 13.48 -22.13 -27.90
CA ALA A 609 12.14 -22.68 -27.62
C ALA A 609 11.09 -21.56 -27.74
N GLN A 610 10.47 -21.47 -28.89
CA GLN A 610 9.44 -20.44 -29.12
C GLN A 610 8.33 -20.52 -28.08
N GLY A 611 8.04 -19.39 -27.44
CA GLY A 611 7.01 -19.27 -26.41
C GLY A 611 7.51 -19.58 -25.00
N LEU A 612 8.77 -19.98 -24.82
CA LEU A 612 9.39 -20.18 -23.51
C LEU A 612 10.06 -18.91 -23.02
N THR A 613 9.63 -18.41 -21.87
CA THR A 613 10.27 -17.31 -21.12
C THR A 613 10.82 -17.86 -19.82
N LEU A 614 12.09 -17.62 -19.54
CA LEU A 614 12.72 -17.88 -18.25
C LEU A 614 12.82 -16.58 -17.45
N ASN A 615 12.66 -16.65 -16.14
CA ASN A 615 12.82 -15.47 -15.29
C ASN A 615 13.58 -15.79 -13.99
N ALA A 616 14.29 -14.78 -13.50
CA ALA A 616 14.93 -14.80 -12.20
C ALA A 616 14.80 -13.43 -11.54
N ASN A 617 14.61 -13.40 -10.23
CA ASN A 617 14.56 -12.19 -9.45
C ASN A 617 15.42 -12.34 -8.19
N VAL A 618 16.11 -11.25 -7.85
CA VAL A 618 16.93 -11.16 -6.64
C VAL A 618 16.48 -9.93 -5.87
N GLN A 619 16.24 -10.07 -4.57
CA GLN A 619 15.88 -8.98 -3.69
C GLN A 619 16.82 -8.98 -2.49
N TYR A 620 17.55 -7.89 -2.32
CA TYR A 620 18.41 -7.65 -1.16
C TYR A 620 17.79 -6.58 -0.26
N TYR A 621 17.65 -6.92 1.02
CA TYR A 621 17.25 -6.00 2.06
C TYR A 621 18.39 -5.85 3.07
N GLY A 622 18.88 -4.64 3.21
CA GLY A 622 19.95 -4.31 4.14
C GLY A 622 19.49 -4.42 5.59
N LYS A 623 20.43 -4.27 6.49
CA LYS A 623 20.21 -4.23 7.92
C LYS A 623 19.20 -3.14 8.31
N SER A 624 18.28 -3.49 9.22
CA SER A 624 17.31 -2.57 9.83
C SER A 624 17.35 -2.68 11.35
N TYR A 625 16.55 -1.85 12.05
CA TYR A 625 16.61 -1.81 13.50
C TYR A 625 15.23 -2.05 14.11
N GLN A 626 15.22 -2.75 15.24
CA GLN A 626 14.01 -2.97 16.03
C GLN A 626 13.62 -1.71 16.82
N ASP A 627 14.60 -0.94 17.26
CA ASP A 627 14.43 0.26 18.05
C ASP A 627 15.14 1.47 17.43
N SER A 628 14.65 2.66 17.76
CA SER A 628 15.18 3.92 17.21
C SER A 628 16.61 4.25 17.65
N GLN A 629 17.07 3.67 18.77
CA GLN A 629 18.42 3.87 19.31
C GLN A 629 19.45 2.93 18.69
N LYS A 630 19.04 2.06 17.76
CA LYS A 630 19.88 1.05 17.07
C LYS A 630 20.45 -0.01 18.01
N LYS A 631 19.84 -0.24 19.15
CA LYS A 631 20.30 -1.22 20.12
C LYS A 631 20.23 -2.65 19.57
N TYR A 632 19.16 -2.95 18.84
CA TYR A 632 18.92 -4.26 18.26
C TYR A 632 18.77 -4.16 16.75
N ALA A 633 19.63 -4.89 16.04
CA ALA A 633 19.69 -4.87 14.58
C ALA A 633 19.18 -6.20 14.00
N PHE A 634 18.25 -6.11 13.07
CA PHE A 634 17.90 -7.24 12.19
C PHE A 634 18.97 -7.40 11.11
N PRO A 635 19.46 -8.62 10.87
CA PRO A 635 20.44 -8.86 9.82
C PRO A 635 19.85 -8.61 8.44
N SER A 636 20.72 -8.29 7.48
CA SER A 636 20.36 -8.25 6.06
C SER A 636 20.02 -9.64 5.54
N TYR A 637 19.23 -9.69 4.48
CA TYR A 637 18.89 -10.94 3.81
C TYR A 637 18.72 -10.73 2.30
N THR A 638 18.93 -11.82 1.56
CA THR A 638 18.73 -11.89 0.11
C THR A 638 17.73 -12.99 -0.20
N LEU A 639 16.78 -12.70 -1.05
CA LEU A 639 15.82 -13.67 -1.60
C LEU A 639 16.08 -13.83 -3.08
N VAL A 640 15.97 -15.05 -3.57
CA VAL A 640 16.13 -15.41 -4.98
C VAL A 640 14.93 -16.22 -5.40
N ASP A 641 14.29 -15.79 -6.48
CA ASP A 641 13.16 -16.46 -7.09
C ASP A 641 13.52 -16.82 -8.54
N ILE A 642 13.11 -17.99 -9.00
CA ILE A 642 13.28 -18.44 -10.39
C ILE A 642 11.97 -18.97 -10.92
N GLY A 643 11.73 -18.81 -12.21
CA GLY A 643 10.52 -19.30 -12.85
C GLY A 643 10.64 -19.48 -14.35
N ALA A 644 9.62 -20.11 -14.90
CA ALA A 644 9.46 -20.30 -16.33
C ALA A 644 8.00 -20.14 -16.74
N ARG A 645 7.77 -19.67 -17.93
CA ARG A 645 6.46 -19.54 -18.57
C ARG A 645 6.56 -20.04 -20.00
N TYR A 646 5.68 -20.96 -20.36
CA TYR A 646 5.58 -21.47 -21.72
C TYR A 646 4.18 -21.18 -22.29
N THR A 647 4.12 -20.47 -23.41
CA THR A 647 2.88 -20.14 -24.12
C THR A 647 2.85 -20.86 -25.45
N LYS A 648 1.86 -21.73 -25.62
CA LYS A 648 1.58 -22.39 -26.89
C LYS A 648 0.29 -21.82 -27.49
N LYS A 649 0.38 -21.29 -28.69
CA LYS A 649 -0.78 -20.83 -29.47
C LYS A 649 -1.32 -21.98 -30.32
N PHE A 650 -2.65 -22.11 -30.40
CA PHE A 650 -3.38 -23.11 -31.15
C PHE A 650 -4.25 -22.47 -32.27
N GLY A 651 -3.85 -21.31 -32.77
CA GLY A 651 -4.56 -20.48 -33.73
C GLY A 651 -4.44 -19.00 -33.31
N GLU A 652 -5.30 -18.17 -33.91
CA GLU A 652 -5.23 -16.72 -33.68
C GLU A 652 -5.64 -16.30 -32.25
N ARG A 653 -6.61 -17.01 -31.65
CA ARG A 653 -7.19 -16.64 -30.34
C ARG A 653 -6.88 -17.62 -29.23
N ASN A 654 -6.67 -18.89 -29.55
CA ASN A 654 -6.50 -19.94 -28.57
C ASN A 654 -5.04 -20.05 -28.13
N ALA A 655 -4.79 -19.95 -26.84
CA ALA A 655 -3.46 -20.12 -26.28
C ALA A 655 -3.52 -20.79 -24.91
N LEU A 656 -2.60 -21.70 -24.67
CA LEU A 656 -2.34 -22.27 -23.34
C LEU A 656 -1.02 -21.71 -22.83
N THR A 657 -1.06 -21.08 -21.67
CA THR A 657 0.12 -20.60 -20.96
C THR A 657 0.29 -21.41 -19.68
N VAL A 658 1.39 -22.13 -19.57
CA VAL A 658 1.78 -22.84 -18.35
C VAL A 658 2.96 -22.11 -17.73
N SER A 659 2.87 -21.81 -16.45
CA SER A 659 3.87 -21.06 -15.70
C SER A 659 4.17 -21.73 -14.37
N GLY A 660 5.40 -21.68 -13.94
CA GLY A 660 5.79 -22.18 -12.62
C GLY A 660 6.97 -21.40 -12.06
N ALA A 661 7.05 -21.34 -10.74
CA ALA A 661 8.19 -20.74 -10.08
C ALA A 661 8.49 -21.38 -8.73
N VAL A 662 9.72 -21.12 -8.29
CA VAL A 662 10.20 -21.37 -6.95
C VAL A 662 10.60 -20.03 -6.35
N GLU A 663 9.86 -19.59 -5.35
CA GLU A 663 10.17 -18.41 -4.56
C GLU A 663 11.06 -18.80 -3.38
N ASN A 664 11.97 -17.89 -2.98
CA ASN A 664 12.95 -18.14 -1.93
C ASN A 664 13.69 -19.48 -2.13
N VAL A 665 14.32 -19.63 -3.30
CA VAL A 665 14.99 -20.87 -3.77
C VAL A 665 15.89 -21.47 -2.71
N PHE A 666 16.64 -20.66 -1.96
CA PHE A 666 17.60 -21.08 -0.96
C PHE A 666 16.97 -21.34 0.42
N ASN A 667 15.63 -21.26 0.53
CA ASN A 667 14.90 -21.38 1.80
C ASN A 667 15.50 -20.49 2.90
N LYS A 668 15.82 -19.24 2.55
CA LYS A 668 16.41 -18.29 3.50
C LYS A 668 15.45 -18.03 4.66
N HIS A 669 15.91 -18.25 5.88
CA HIS A 669 15.18 -17.88 7.08
C HIS A 669 15.51 -16.42 7.41
N TYR A 670 14.48 -15.58 7.58
CA TYR A 670 14.65 -14.16 7.82
C TYR A 670 13.48 -13.57 8.63
N TRP A 671 13.77 -12.49 9.33
CA TRP A 671 12.75 -11.66 9.89
C TRP A 671 12.36 -10.57 8.89
N GLN A 672 11.12 -10.58 8.46
CA GLN A 672 10.54 -9.43 7.77
C GLN A 672 10.15 -8.40 8.83
N VAL A 673 10.71 -7.21 8.73
CA VAL A 673 10.50 -6.18 9.73
C VAL A 673 9.34 -5.30 9.29
N GLN A 674 8.44 -4.99 10.22
CA GLN A 674 7.33 -4.09 10.00
C GLN A 674 7.39 -2.96 11.01
N ARG A 675 7.06 -1.75 10.57
CA ARG A 675 6.97 -0.61 11.46
C ARG A 675 5.80 -0.83 12.44
N GLY A 676 6.09 -0.72 13.72
CA GLY A 676 5.09 -0.72 14.77
C GLY A 676 4.77 0.70 15.19
N GLN A 677 5.24 1.05 16.37
CA GLN A 677 5.27 2.42 16.86
C GLN A 677 6.58 3.09 16.45
N TYR A 678 6.70 4.41 16.59
CA TYR A 678 7.84 5.17 16.09
C TYR A 678 9.20 4.71 16.64
N ASP A 679 9.22 4.19 17.87
CA ASP A 679 10.38 3.75 18.60
C ASP A 679 10.61 2.23 18.58
N ARG A 680 9.67 1.45 18.04
CA ARG A 680 9.71 -0.01 17.98
C ARG A 680 9.14 -0.57 16.69
N SER A 681 9.69 -1.69 16.23
CA SER A 681 9.18 -2.44 15.10
C SER A 681 8.62 -3.79 15.53
N PHE A 682 7.82 -4.38 14.64
CA PHE A 682 7.41 -5.77 14.72
C PHE A 682 8.32 -6.63 13.85
N ALA A 683 8.57 -7.84 14.30
CA ALA A 683 9.18 -8.90 13.51
C ALA A 683 8.11 -9.90 13.05
N VAL A 684 8.19 -10.30 11.81
CA VAL A 684 7.31 -11.28 11.18
C VAL A 684 8.19 -12.36 10.55
N VAL A 685 7.85 -13.62 10.79
CA VAL A 685 8.59 -14.74 10.18
C VAL A 685 8.49 -14.65 8.66
N GLY A 686 9.62 -14.66 7.96
CA GLY A 686 9.69 -14.61 6.51
C GLY A 686 8.99 -15.82 5.86
N MET A 687 8.66 -15.71 4.58
CA MET A 687 8.04 -16.82 3.84
C MET A 687 9.05 -17.93 3.59
N PRO A 688 8.67 -19.21 3.70
CA PRO A 688 9.52 -20.33 3.32
C PRO A 688 9.67 -20.41 1.80
N ARG A 689 10.53 -21.30 1.33
CA ARG A 689 10.54 -21.68 -0.08
C ARG A 689 9.15 -22.13 -0.50
N THR A 690 8.64 -21.54 -1.56
CA THR A 690 7.26 -21.73 -2.05
C THR A 690 7.32 -22.13 -3.51
N PHE A 691 6.60 -23.18 -3.86
CA PHE A 691 6.41 -23.63 -5.24
C PHE A 691 5.02 -23.24 -5.70
N TRP A 692 4.89 -22.88 -6.97
CA TRP A 692 3.59 -22.74 -7.59
C TRP A 692 3.63 -23.13 -9.07
N LEU A 693 2.48 -23.58 -9.56
CA LEU A 693 2.24 -23.94 -10.95
C LEU A 693 0.90 -23.37 -11.37
N LYS A 694 0.82 -22.80 -12.56
CA LYS A 694 -0.37 -22.21 -13.11
C LYS A 694 -0.55 -22.57 -14.58
N ALA A 695 -1.78 -22.84 -14.98
CA ALA A 695 -2.18 -22.98 -16.37
C ALA A 695 -3.32 -22.00 -16.69
N ASP A 696 -3.14 -21.16 -17.70
CA ASP A 696 -4.13 -20.23 -18.21
C ASP A 696 -4.48 -20.62 -19.65
N TYR A 697 -5.76 -20.77 -19.96
CA TYR A 697 -6.26 -21.01 -21.30
C TYR A 697 -7.06 -19.80 -21.79
N SER A 698 -6.64 -19.22 -22.90
CA SER A 698 -7.34 -18.17 -23.62
C SER A 698 -8.02 -18.75 -24.86
N PHE A 699 -9.29 -18.34 -25.16
CA PHE A 699 -10.10 -18.90 -26.26
C PHE A 699 -11.00 -17.85 -26.92
#